data_8189ea3f7a3ac3c3ae01b914d23ece59
#
_entry.id   8189ea3f7a3ac3c3ae01b914d23ece59
#
_cell.length_a   1.000
_cell.length_b   1.000
_cell.length_c   1.000
_cell.angle_alpha   90.00
_cell.angle_beta   90.00
_cell.angle_gamma   90.00
#
_symmetry.space_group_name_H-M   'P 1'
#
loop_
_entity.id
_entity.type
_entity.pdbx_description
1 polymer ?
#
loop_
_entity_poly.entity_id
_entity_poly.type
_entity_poly.pdbx_seq_one_letter_code
_entity_poly.pdbx_strand_id
1 'polypeptide(L)'
;MSENKFLPICKDDMIERGWEQCDFVLVTADAYIDHHSFGTAIISRVLENAGYKVGIIAQPDWKSVDDFKKLGRPRLGFLVNGGNMDPMVNHYTVSKKLRRKDLYTPKGEMGKRPDRATIVYCNKIREAYKDVNIVIGGIEASLRRFAHYDYWENKVRKSILVDSGADLLVYGMSEKQIVEVADFLNQGFDGKYIRHIPGTCYIADSLDEIYEEHIVLPSFKEISSDKRTYAECFKIQYDEQDPVRGRTLVQEHNGKYVVINKPEMPLSREELDRVYALPYQKTYHPIYEKDGGIAAIEEVKFSLVSSRGCSGNCSFCAITFHQGRIVTSRSEDSIVEEAEEITKYDDFKGYIHDIGGPTANFRKPACKKQLTLGACKHKRCMSPGICKNMEVDHREYLHLLRRVRKLPGIKKVFIRSGLRYDYIMADKDDTFFKELVEHHVSGQLKVAPEHVSPNVLKYMGKPAGKTYDEFRRKFFRITERLGKKQFIIPYLMSSHPGCKLEDAIMLAEYLRDINYQPEQVQDFYPTPGTLSTTMFYTGLDPLTMEEVYIPRSKEEKAMQRALLQFKNPKNYNIVYDALVKAGREDLIGNGPKCLIRDKNSFGKGNNHSNHKSGGRKSRNENSGRRESEDKKRSSHSKKQRGNKSRGFDQKSQRSSKGKKRR
;
A
#
# COMPACT_ATOMS: atom_id res chain seq x y z
N MET A 1 -16.56 25.55 26.09
CA MET A 1 -15.71 24.34 25.87
C MET A 1 -16.19 23.72 24.59
N SER A 2 -15.34 23.52 23.58
CA SER A 2 -15.74 22.79 22.38
C SER A 2 -16.04 21.35 22.80
N GLU A 3 -17.28 20.88 22.58
CA GLU A 3 -17.61 19.47 22.80
C GLU A 3 -16.56 18.58 22.15
N ASN A 4 -15.93 17.71 22.95
CA ASN A 4 -15.00 16.72 22.43
C ASN A 4 -15.80 15.71 21.58
N LYS A 5 -15.74 15.86 20.27
CA LYS A 5 -16.48 15.02 19.32
C LYS A 5 -15.77 13.71 18.97
N PHE A 6 -14.55 13.48 19.48
CA PHE A 6 -13.86 12.19 19.34
C PHE A 6 -14.56 11.11 20.17
N LEU A 7 -14.45 9.86 19.74
CA LEU A 7 -14.93 8.73 20.53
C LEU A 7 -14.04 8.52 21.78
N PRO A 8 -14.61 8.02 22.89
CA PRO A 8 -13.89 7.84 24.14
C PRO A 8 -12.64 6.99 24.03
N ILE A 9 -11.55 7.47 24.65
CA ILE A 9 -10.28 6.72 24.80
C ILE A 9 -9.93 6.45 26.26
N CYS A 10 -10.68 7.03 27.20
CA CYS A 10 -10.54 6.85 28.64
C CYS A 10 -11.91 6.89 29.33
N LYS A 11 -11.94 6.58 30.63
CA LYS A 11 -13.19 6.60 31.40
C LYS A 11 -13.79 8.00 31.57
N ASP A 12 -12.95 9.03 31.65
CA ASP A 12 -13.40 10.40 31.78
C ASP A 12 -14.20 10.83 30.54
N ASP A 13 -13.73 10.47 29.33
CA ASP A 13 -14.47 10.72 28.10
C ASP A 13 -15.83 9.99 28.07
N MET A 14 -15.91 8.79 28.67
CA MET A 14 -17.17 8.05 28.81
C MET A 14 -18.13 8.77 29.76
N ILE A 15 -17.64 9.28 30.90
CA ILE A 15 -18.42 10.03 31.89
C ILE A 15 -18.97 11.33 31.28
N GLU A 16 -18.15 12.06 30.51
CA GLU A 16 -18.59 13.28 29.81
C GLU A 16 -19.72 12.99 28.82
N ARG A 17 -19.82 11.78 28.27
CA ARG A 17 -20.92 11.34 27.40
C ARG A 17 -22.07 10.69 28.16
N GLY A 18 -22.02 10.61 29.50
CA GLY A 18 -23.01 9.93 30.35
C GLY A 18 -23.01 8.39 30.15
N TRP A 19 -21.86 7.81 29.82
CA TRP A 19 -21.75 6.36 29.61
C TRP A 19 -21.06 5.69 30.80
N GLU A 20 -21.70 4.69 31.36
CA GLU A 20 -21.10 3.80 32.38
C GLU A 20 -20.29 2.68 31.75
N GLN A 21 -20.70 2.23 30.54
CA GLN A 21 -20.11 1.10 29.83
C GLN A 21 -20.19 1.33 28.32
N CYS A 22 -19.14 0.93 27.58
CA CYS A 22 -19.20 0.82 26.14
C CYS A 22 -19.91 -0.47 25.70
N ASP A 23 -20.61 -0.41 24.57
CA ASP A 23 -21.10 -1.62 23.90
C ASP A 23 -19.94 -2.35 23.25
N PHE A 24 -19.09 -1.62 22.52
CA PHE A 24 -17.88 -2.13 21.91
C PHE A 24 -16.65 -1.34 22.33
N VAL A 25 -15.53 -2.05 22.46
CA VAL A 25 -14.20 -1.44 22.53
C VAL A 25 -13.39 -1.87 21.31
N LEU A 26 -13.04 -0.89 20.47
CA LEU A 26 -12.24 -1.13 19.28
C LEU A 26 -10.76 -0.95 19.60
N VAL A 27 -9.96 -2.02 19.40
CA VAL A 27 -8.50 -2.05 19.61
C VAL A 27 -7.79 -2.01 18.27
N THR A 28 -6.89 -1.03 18.08
CA THR A 28 -6.17 -0.83 16.82
C THR A 28 -4.67 -0.67 17.01
N ALA A 29 -3.91 -1.09 16.01
CA ALA A 29 -2.46 -0.94 16.02
C ALA A 29 -1.97 0.45 15.55
N ASP A 30 -2.86 1.29 15.04
CA ASP A 30 -2.56 2.69 14.68
C ASP A 30 -2.90 3.64 15.84
N ALA A 31 -2.25 4.82 15.88
CA ALA A 31 -2.73 5.94 16.67
C ALA A 31 -4.17 6.31 16.25
N TYR A 32 -4.94 6.91 17.15
CA TYR A 32 -6.33 7.27 16.85
C TYR A 32 -6.40 8.48 15.90
N ILE A 33 -6.79 8.20 14.66
CA ILE A 33 -7.11 9.19 13.63
C ILE A 33 -8.56 8.99 13.24
N ASP A 34 -9.38 10.01 13.49
CA ASP A 34 -10.81 10.00 13.16
C ASP A 34 -11.05 10.61 11.78
N HIS A 35 -10.69 9.84 10.76
CA HIS A 35 -10.81 10.23 9.36
C HIS A 35 -11.28 9.05 8.51
N HIS A 36 -12.17 9.28 7.57
CA HIS A 36 -12.80 8.26 6.72
C HIS A 36 -11.84 7.52 5.74
N SER A 37 -10.56 7.86 5.75
CA SER A 37 -9.50 7.06 5.10
C SER A 37 -8.92 5.98 6.02
N PHE A 38 -9.39 5.86 7.27
CA PHE A 38 -8.94 4.89 8.26
C PHE A 38 -10.07 3.95 8.64
N GLY A 39 -9.83 2.65 8.49
CA GLY A 39 -10.84 1.63 8.77
C GLY A 39 -11.35 1.68 10.22
N THR A 40 -10.48 1.98 11.19
CA THR A 40 -10.87 2.18 12.59
C THR A 40 -11.95 3.25 12.73
N ALA A 41 -11.77 4.43 12.12
CA ALA A 41 -12.72 5.52 12.17
C ALA A 41 -14.04 5.15 11.47
N ILE A 42 -13.95 4.52 10.28
CA ILE A 42 -15.17 4.12 9.55
C ILE A 42 -16.01 3.18 10.40
N ILE A 43 -15.44 2.08 10.88
CA ILE A 43 -16.16 1.05 11.64
C ILE A 43 -16.74 1.60 12.94
N SER A 44 -15.97 2.39 13.67
CA SER A 44 -16.45 2.98 14.93
C SER A 44 -17.57 4.01 14.72
N ARG A 45 -17.46 4.85 13.68
CA ARG A 45 -18.51 5.84 13.36
C ARG A 45 -19.78 5.20 12.78
N VAL A 46 -19.65 4.14 12.00
CA VAL A 46 -20.80 3.36 11.51
C VAL A 46 -21.58 2.74 12.68
N LEU A 47 -20.88 2.15 13.66
CA LEU A 47 -21.50 1.60 14.85
C LEU A 47 -22.12 2.69 15.74
N GLU A 48 -21.42 3.83 15.95
CA GLU A 48 -21.98 4.97 16.67
C GLU A 48 -23.27 5.48 16.01
N ASN A 49 -23.28 5.59 14.69
CA ASN A 49 -24.48 5.99 13.92
C ASN A 49 -25.63 4.96 14.02
N ALA A 50 -25.31 3.69 14.24
CA ALA A 50 -26.28 2.62 14.51
C ALA A 50 -26.76 2.61 15.98
N GLY A 51 -26.29 3.56 16.81
CA GLY A 51 -26.73 3.72 18.21
C GLY A 51 -25.89 2.96 19.24
N TYR A 52 -24.76 2.36 18.85
CA TYR A 52 -23.88 1.65 19.75
C TYR A 52 -22.82 2.57 20.39
N LYS A 53 -22.54 2.36 21.67
CA LYS A 53 -21.49 3.07 22.43
C LYS A 53 -20.13 2.46 22.14
N VAL A 54 -19.27 3.18 21.40
CA VAL A 54 -17.96 2.67 20.96
C VAL A 54 -16.82 3.44 21.61
N GLY A 55 -15.92 2.73 22.30
CA GLY A 55 -14.65 3.28 22.81
C GLY A 55 -13.45 2.80 21.97
N ILE A 56 -12.38 3.58 21.97
CA ILE A 56 -11.17 3.29 21.18
C ILE A 56 -9.96 3.06 22.08
N ILE A 57 -9.28 1.96 21.91
CA ILE A 57 -7.95 1.68 22.47
C ILE A 57 -6.93 1.65 21.30
N ALA A 58 -6.21 2.74 21.14
CA ALA A 58 -5.24 2.91 20.07
C ALA A 58 -3.83 2.62 20.59
N GLN A 59 -3.09 1.75 19.91
CA GLN A 59 -1.71 1.36 20.24
C GLN A 59 -1.51 1.00 21.72
N PRO A 60 -2.27 0.02 22.28
CA PRO A 60 -2.11 -0.38 23.66
C PRO A 60 -0.70 -0.90 23.94
N ASP A 61 -0.22 -0.75 25.18
CA ASP A 61 0.98 -1.48 25.62
C ASP A 61 0.65 -2.98 25.68
N TRP A 62 1.07 -3.68 24.64
CA TRP A 62 0.81 -5.10 24.46
C TRP A 62 1.67 -6.00 25.37
N LYS A 63 2.55 -5.43 26.17
CA LYS A 63 3.37 -6.17 27.15
C LYS A 63 2.58 -6.50 28.43
N SER A 64 1.55 -5.70 28.73
CA SER A 64 0.64 -5.93 29.85
C SER A 64 -0.83 -6.02 29.39
N VAL A 65 -1.75 -6.29 30.32
CA VAL A 65 -3.20 -6.29 30.07
C VAL A 65 -3.87 -4.98 30.47
N ASP A 66 -3.13 -4.05 31.05
CA ASP A 66 -3.71 -2.88 31.72
C ASP A 66 -4.39 -1.95 30.75
N ASP A 67 -3.75 -1.68 29.60
CA ASP A 67 -4.35 -0.84 28.57
C ASP A 67 -5.63 -1.46 27.98
N PHE A 68 -5.71 -2.79 27.92
CA PHE A 68 -6.93 -3.48 27.43
C PHE A 68 -8.11 -3.39 28.43
N LYS A 69 -7.85 -3.01 29.68
CA LYS A 69 -8.85 -2.80 30.74
C LYS A 69 -9.24 -1.32 30.91
N LYS A 70 -8.61 -0.41 30.20
CA LYS A 70 -8.71 1.04 30.36
C LYS A 70 -10.13 1.57 30.27
N LEU A 71 -10.95 1.04 29.35
CA LEU A 71 -12.37 1.40 29.17
C LEU A 71 -13.33 0.44 29.88
N GLY A 72 -12.81 -0.55 30.64
CA GLY A 72 -13.61 -1.58 31.27
C GLY A 72 -14.00 -2.70 30.28
N ARG A 73 -14.82 -3.66 30.78
CA ARG A 73 -15.39 -4.73 29.96
C ARG A 73 -16.50 -4.17 29.08
N PRO A 74 -16.44 -4.32 27.76
CA PRO A 74 -17.57 -3.93 26.89
C PRO A 74 -18.77 -4.85 27.09
N ARG A 75 -19.97 -4.33 26.84
CA ARG A 75 -21.22 -5.09 26.96
C ARG A 75 -21.33 -6.19 25.89
N LEU A 76 -20.98 -5.89 24.64
CA LEU A 76 -21.13 -6.78 23.49
C LEU A 76 -19.81 -7.44 23.07
N GLY A 77 -18.70 -6.72 23.04
CA GLY A 77 -17.44 -7.33 22.68
C GLY A 77 -16.33 -6.36 22.29
N PHE A 78 -15.16 -6.93 22.03
CA PHE A 78 -14.02 -6.23 21.46
C PHE A 78 -14.01 -6.37 19.93
N LEU A 79 -13.67 -5.29 19.24
CA LEU A 79 -13.34 -5.27 17.82
C LEU A 79 -11.84 -5.05 17.67
N VAL A 80 -11.14 -5.89 16.89
CA VAL A 80 -9.67 -5.85 16.84
C VAL A 80 -9.17 -5.77 15.40
N ASN A 81 -8.26 -4.83 15.12
CA ASN A 81 -7.59 -4.75 13.83
C ASN A 81 -6.10 -4.42 13.96
N GLY A 82 -5.34 -4.79 12.92
CA GLY A 82 -3.91 -4.54 12.82
C GLY A 82 -3.52 -3.13 12.35
N GLY A 83 -4.49 -2.20 12.22
CA GLY A 83 -4.29 -0.85 11.68
C GLY A 83 -4.59 -0.74 10.19
N ASN A 84 -4.34 0.43 9.63
CA ASN A 84 -4.62 0.78 8.24
C ASN A 84 -3.65 0.11 7.25
N MET A 85 -2.49 -0.29 7.74
CA MET A 85 -1.49 -1.07 7.01
C MET A 85 -1.21 -2.39 7.75
N ASP A 86 -0.96 -3.45 6.97
CA ASP A 86 -0.52 -4.73 7.54
C ASP A 86 0.71 -4.54 8.44
N PRO A 87 0.70 -4.99 9.73
CA PRO A 87 1.78 -4.76 10.68
C PRO A 87 3.14 -5.26 10.20
N MET A 88 3.18 -6.43 9.56
CA MET A 88 4.44 -7.00 9.04
C MET A 88 4.99 -6.17 7.88
N VAL A 89 4.12 -5.67 6.99
CA VAL A 89 4.52 -4.78 5.88
C VAL A 89 4.97 -3.42 6.41
N ASN A 90 4.34 -2.93 7.48
CA ASN A 90 4.73 -1.67 8.11
C ASN A 90 6.08 -1.77 8.82
N HIS A 91 6.37 -2.90 9.48
CA HIS A 91 7.61 -3.10 10.22
C HIS A 91 8.81 -3.44 9.33
N TYR A 92 8.63 -4.26 8.31
CA TYR A 92 9.74 -4.86 7.58
C TYR A 92 9.78 -4.45 6.11
N THR A 93 10.99 -4.32 5.59
CA THR A 93 11.25 -4.27 4.14
C THR A 93 11.16 -5.67 3.53
N VAL A 94 11.14 -5.77 2.19
CA VAL A 94 11.20 -7.07 1.48
C VAL A 94 12.44 -7.88 1.86
N SER A 95 13.56 -7.24 2.17
CA SER A 95 14.78 -7.92 2.66
C SER A 95 14.72 -8.28 4.15
N LYS A 96 13.53 -8.26 4.77
CA LYS A 96 13.27 -8.56 6.19
C LYS A 96 14.05 -7.69 7.18
N LYS A 97 14.42 -6.46 6.77
CA LYS A 97 15.05 -5.48 7.64
C LYS A 97 13.98 -4.59 8.25
N LEU A 98 14.11 -4.27 9.54
CA LEU A 98 13.23 -3.31 10.22
C LEU A 98 13.27 -1.95 9.51
N ARG A 99 12.10 -1.33 9.35
CA ARG A 99 11.98 0.05 8.92
C ARG A 99 12.37 0.98 10.07
N ARG A 100 12.66 2.23 9.74
CA ARG A 100 13.15 3.21 10.72
C ARG A 100 12.03 4.07 11.32
N LYS A 101 10.87 4.12 10.66
CA LYS A 101 9.74 4.96 11.07
C LYS A 101 8.42 4.25 10.81
N ASP A 102 7.49 4.44 11.74
CA ASP A 102 6.08 4.12 11.60
C ASP A 102 5.27 5.41 11.51
N LEU A 103 4.73 5.74 10.34
CA LEU A 103 4.01 7.00 10.12
C LEU A 103 2.66 7.06 10.85
N TYR A 104 2.15 5.92 11.31
CA TYR A 104 0.90 5.82 12.06
C TYR A 104 1.10 5.90 13.57
N THR A 105 2.28 6.29 14.02
CA THR A 105 2.66 6.39 15.42
C THR A 105 3.16 7.80 15.72
N PRO A 106 2.91 8.36 16.92
CA PRO A 106 3.47 9.65 17.34
C PRO A 106 5.00 9.68 17.16
N LYS A 107 5.55 10.78 16.67
CA LYS A 107 6.97 10.93 16.34
C LYS A 107 7.53 9.95 15.31
N GLY A 108 6.69 9.11 14.71
CA GLY A 108 7.13 8.03 13.83
C GLY A 108 7.89 6.91 14.55
N GLU A 109 7.64 6.72 15.84
CA GLU A 109 8.33 5.76 16.69
C GLU A 109 8.01 4.31 16.31
N MET A 110 9.04 3.47 16.16
CA MET A 110 8.89 2.05 15.89
C MET A 110 8.68 1.25 17.18
N GLY A 111 7.93 0.12 17.07
CA GLY A 111 7.75 -0.83 18.16
C GLY A 111 6.54 -0.58 19.07
N LYS A 112 5.72 0.43 18.78
CA LYS A 112 4.45 0.64 19.49
C LYS A 112 3.43 -0.46 19.17
N ARG A 113 3.37 -0.90 17.91
CA ARG A 113 2.56 -2.07 17.53
C ARG A 113 3.39 -3.35 17.59
N PRO A 114 2.84 -4.52 17.95
CA PRO A 114 3.53 -5.79 17.79
C PRO A 114 3.49 -6.29 16.34
N ASP A 115 4.38 -7.22 16.02
CA ASP A 115 4.22 -8.06 14.83
C ASP A 115 2.91 -8.85 14.95
N ARG A 116 2.19 -9.01 13.82
CA ARG A 116 0.89 -9.69 13.80
C ARG A 116 -0.07 -9.18 14.90
N ALA A 117 -0.27 -7.86 14.89
CA ALA A 117 -0.93 -7.13 15.98
C ALA A 117 -2.30 -7.70 16.34
N THR A 118 -3.11 -8.12 15.36
CA THR A 118 -4.43 -8.71 15.62
C THR A 118 -4.34 -9.95 16.53
N ILE A 119 -3.39 -10.85 16.28
CA ILE A 119 -3.20 -12.07 17.09
C ILE A 119 -2.79 -11.70 18.52
N VAL A 120 -1.81 -10.81 18.66
CA VAL A 120 -1.27 -10.39 19.97
C VAL A 120 -2.35 -9.70 20.79
N TYR A 121 -3.13 -8.82 20.19
CA TYR A 121 -4.20 -8.09 20.90
C TYR A 121 -5.32 -9.04 21.33
N CYS A 122 -5.75 -9.98 20.49
CA CYS A 122 -6.75 -10.98 20.87
C CYS A 122 -6.28 -11.81 22.08
N ASN A 123 -5.01 -12.25 22.08
CA ASN A 123 -4.45 -12.99 23.21
C ASN A 123 -4.45 -12.16 24.50
N LYS A 124 -4.11 -10.86 24.42
CA LYS A 124 -4.14 -9.95 25.58
C LYS A 124 -5.56 -9.67 26.07
N ILE A 125 -6.53 -9.57 25.17
CA ILE A 125 -7.94 -9.44 25.54
C ILE A 125 -8.42 -10.71 26.26
N ARG A 126 -8.10 -11.90 25.75
CA ARG A 126 -8.44 -13.17 26.42
C ARG A 126 -7.77 -13.34 27.78
N GLU A 127 -6.54 -12.84 27.94
CA GLU A 127 -5.85 -12.77 29.23
C GLU A 127 -6.58 -11.84 30.22
N ALA A 128 -7.07 -10.68 29.73
CA ALA A 128 -7.80 -9.70 30.53
C ALA A 128 -9.26 -10.14 30.86
N TYR A 129 -9.94 -10.76 29.87
CA TYR A 129 -11.35 -11.16 29.91
C TYR A 129 -11.56 -12.49 29.18
N LYS A 130 -11.79 -13.58 29.93
CA LYS A 130 -11.83 -14.94 29.38
C LYS A 130 -12.97 -15.18 28.38
N ASP A 131 -14.15 -14.62 28.65
CA ASP A 131 -15.43 -14.96 28.02
C ASP A 131 -16.13 -13.74 27.35
N VAL A 132 -15.35 -12.81 26.83
CA VAL A 132 -15.84 -11.69 26.04
C VAL A 132 -15.84 -12.03 24.55
N ASN A 133 -16.81 -11.59 23.78
CA ASN A 133 -16.76 -11.72 22.33
C ASN A 133 -15.60 -10.93 21.74
N ILE A 134 -14.88 -11.52 20.80
CA ILE A 134 -13.80 -10.88 20.03
C ILE A 134 -14.10 -11.02 18.54
N VAL A 135 -14.31 -9.91 17.86
CA VAL A 135 -14.49 -9.85 16.41
C VAL A 135 -13.26 -9.20 15.79
N ILE A 136 -12.60 -9.89 14.88
CA ILE A 136 -11.41 -9.37 14.17
C ILE A 136 -11.77 -8.90 12.78
N GLY A 137 -11.04 -7.88 12.28
CA GLY A 137 -11.26 -7.32 10.95
C GLY A 137 -10.06 -6.53 10.43
N GLY A 138 -10.29 -5.73 9.39
CA GLY A 138 -9.27 -4.93 8.73
C GLY A 138 -8.36 -5.72 7.78
N ILE A 139 -7.31 -5.05 7.27
CA ILE A 139 -6.47 -5.61 6.19
C ILE A 139 -5.70 -6.87 6.63
N GLU A 140 -5.15 -6.89 7.84
CA GLU A 140 -4.40 -8.04 8.35
C GLU A 140 -5.27 -9.30 8.41
N ALA A 141 -6.48 -9.18 8.96
CA ALA A 141 -7.43 -10.27 9.07
C ALA A 141 -7.98 -10.72 7.70
N SER A 142 -8.38 -9.77 6.85
CA SER A 142 -8.90 -10.07 5.51
C SER A 142 -7.94 -10.88 4.67
N LEU A 143 -6.65 -10.53 4.69
CA LEU A 143 -5.63 -11.20 3.86
C LEU A 143 -5.21 -12.57 4.42
N ARG A 144 -5.48 -12.85 5.70
CA ARG A 144 -5.08 -14.09 6.39
C ARG A 144 -6.27 -14.95 6.84
N ARG A 145 -7.47 -14.73 6.28
CA ARG A 145 -8.66 -15.50 6.64
C ARG A 145 -8.61 -16.97 6.25
N PHE A 146 -7.83 -17.32 5.22
CA PHE A 146 -7.49 -18.69 4.84
C PHE A 146 -6.15 -19.11 5.45
N ALA A 147 -5.85 -20.40 5.40
CA ALA A 147 -4.46 -20.83 5.52
C ALA A 147 -3.64 -20.17 4.40
N HIS A 148 -2.49 -19.62 4.74
CA HIS A 148 -1.75 -18.73 3.85
C HIS A 148 -0.24 -18.89 4.00
N TYR A 149 0.51 -18.64 2.92
CA TYR A 149 1.96 -18.56 2.99
C TYR A 149 2.39 -17.27 3.70
N ASP A 150 3.15 -17.43 4.78
CA ASP A 150 3.81 -16.34 5.50
C ASP A 150 5.24 -16.15 4.99
N TYR A 151 5.51 -14.99 4.40
CA TYR A 151 6.80 -14.66 3.80
C TYR A 151 7.93 -14.58 4.84
N TRP A 152 7.63 -14.07 6.05
CA TRP A 152 8.66 -13.86 7.08
C TRP A 152 9.13 -15.17 7.71
N GLU A 153 8.21 -16.09 7.97
CA GLU A 153 8.51 -17.42 8.49
C GLU A 153 8.82 -18.44 7.39
N ASN A 154 8.53 -18.11 6.12
CA ASN A 154 8.70 -18.97 4.95
C ASN A 154 7.96 -20.32 5.10
N LYS A 155 6.75 -20.29 5.65
CA LYS A 155 5.90 -21.46 5.84
C LYS A 155 4.42 -21.10 5.63
N VAL A 156 3.58 -22.13 5.47
CA VAL A 156 2.12 -21.97 5.51
C VAL A 156 1.69 -21.83 6.97
N ARG A 157 0.88 -20.80 7.27
CA ARG A 157 0.23 -20.60 8.57
C ARG A 157 -1.25 -20.93 8.48
N LYS A 158 -1.87 -21.20 9.60
CA LYS A 158 -3.32 -21.36 9.72
C LYS A 158 -4.04 -20.06 9.41
N SER A 159 -5.37 -20.14 9.28
CA SER A 159 -6.23 -18.95 9.30
C SER A 159 -5.94 -18.11 10.54
N ILE A 160 -5.94 -16.77 10.36
CA ILE A 160 -5.76 -15.84 11.49
C ILE A 160 -6.89 -15.97 12.53
N LEU A 161 -8.08 -16.43 12.13
CA LEU A 161 -9.18 -16.70 13.05
C LEU A 161 -8.81 -17.81 14.04
N VAL A 162 -8.13 -18.86 13.56
CA VAL A 162 -7.63 -19.96 14.42
C VAL A 162 -6.45 -19.49 15.26
N ASP A 163 -5.49 -18.76 14.65
CA ASP A 163 -4.27 -18.31 15.33
C ASP A 163 -4.55 -17.25 16.41
N SER A 164 -5.60 -16.45 16.26
CA SER A 164 -5.97 -15.37 17.20
C SER A 164 -6.90 -15.85 18.33
N GLY A 165 -7.63 -16.96 18.13
CA GLY A 165 -8.66 -17.41 19.06
C GLY A 165 -9.84 -16.43 19.17
N ALA A 166 -10.09 -15.62 18.14
CA ALA A 166 -11.26 -14.77 18.04
C ALA A 166 -12.52 -15.59 17.72
N ASP A 167 -13.69 -15.05 18.01
CA ASP A 167 -14.96 -15.73 17.82
C ASP A 167 -15.50 -15.59 16.39
N LEU A 168 -15.23 -14.41 15.77
CA LEU A 168 -15.69 -14.09 14.43
C LEU A 168 -14.65 -13.24 13.70
N LEU A 169 -14.56 -13.38 12.38
CA LEU A 169 -13.77 -12.52 11.50
C LEU A 169 -14.69 -11.85 10.48
N VAL A 170 -14.57 -10.54 10.33
CA VAL A 170 -15.27 -9.76 9.29
C VAL A 170 -14.24 -9.27 8.29
N TYR A 171 -14.44 -9.56 7.00
CA TYR A 171 -13.44 -9.24 5.98
C TYR A 171 -13.99 -8.35 4.86
N GLY A 172 -13.07 -7.71 4.17
CA GLY A 172 -13.42 -6.76 3.11
C GLY A 172 -13.80 -5.38 3.65
N MET A 173 -14.71 -4.72 2.97
CA MET A 173 -15.30 -3.44 3.37
C MET A 173 -16.56 -3.76 4.17
N SER A 174 -16.47 -3.64 5.48
CA SER A 174 -17.34 -4.36 6.43
C SER A 174 -18.41 -3.48 7.10
N GLU A 175 -18.77 -2.36 6.51
CA GLU A 175 -19.68 -1.39 7.12
C GLU A 175 -21.08 -1.99 7.43
N LYS A 176 -21.65 -2.77 6.51
CA LYS A 176 -22.95 -3.45 6.71
C LYS A 176 -22.81 -4.59 7.71
N GLN A 177 -21.84 -5.45 7.48
CA GLN A 177 -21.64 -6.67 8.25
C GLN A 177 -21.40 -6.37 9.72
N ILE A 178 -20.66 -5.30 10.05
CA ILE A 178 -20.36 -5.00 11.45
C ILE A 178 -21.60 -4.54 12.22
N VAL A 179 -22.53 -3.86 11.55
CA VAL A 179 -23.82 -3.47 12.16
C VAL A 179 -24.68 -4.72 12.37
N GLU A 180 -24.77 -5.59 11.37
CA GLU A 180 -25.52 -6.85 11.47
C GLU A 180 -24.96 -7.76 12.57
N VAL A 181 -23.63 -7.87 12.68
CA VAL A 181 -22.96 -8.58 13.78
C VAL A 181 -23.29 -7.95 15.13
N ALA A 182 -23.28 -6.61 15.21
CA ALA A 182 -23.62 -5.89 16.43
C ALA A 182 -25.07 -6.14 16.87
N ASP A 183 -26.00 -6.19 15.91
CA ASP A 183 -27.42 -6.47 16.16
C ASP A 183 -27.62 -7.90 16.70
N PHE A 184 -26.95 -8.91 16.15
CA PHE A 184 -26.98 -10.27 16.67
C PHE A 184 -26.41 -10.36 18.10
N LEU A 185 -25.25 -9.75 18.34
CA LEU A 185 -24.65 -9.69 19.67
C LEU A 185 -25.58 -8.98 20.67
N ASN A 186 -26.26 -7.92 20.26
CA ASN A 186 -27.21 -7.18 21.09
C ASN A 186 -28.49 -7.98 21.41
N GLN A 187 -28.88 -8.92 20.55
CA GLN A 187 -29.95 -9.87 20.77
C GLN A 187 -29.52 -11.05 21.71
N GLY A 188 -28.25 -11.09 22.13
CA GLY A 188 -27.73 -12.07 23.06
C GLY A 188 -27.08 -13.30 22.39
N PHE A 189 -26.86 -13.29 21.08
CA PHE A 189 -26.10 -14.34 20.43
C PHE A 189 -24.61 -14.23 20.83
N ASP A 190 -23.95 -15.35 21.04
CA ASP A 190 -22.49 -15.42 21.17
C ASP A 190 -21.85 -15.29 19.76
N GLY A 191 -20.76 -14.54 19.63
CA GLY A 191 -20.08 -14.28 18.36
C GLY A 191 -19.74 -15.54 17.55
N LYS A 192 -19.41 -16.64 18.23
CA LYS A 192 -19.09 -17.93 17.57
C LYS A 192 -20.29 -18.60 16.88
N TYR A 193 -21.53 -18.17 17.20
CA TYR A 193 -22.76 -18.68 16.58
C TYR A 193 -23.37 -17.77 15.54
N ILE A 194 -22.71 -16.63 15.24
CA ILE A 194 -23.10 -15.75 14.14
C ILE A 194 -22.52 -16.30 12.85
N ARG A 195 -23.38 -16.91 11.99
CA ARG A 195 -22.89 -17.76 10.89
C ARG A 195 -23.26 -17.23 9.52
N HIS A 196 -24.41 -16.80 9.22
CA HIS A 196 -24.94 -16.59 7.87
C HIS A 196 -24.67 -15.22 7.22
N ILE A 197 -23.82 -14.39 7.82
CA ILE A 197 -23.52 -13.05 7.30
C ILE A 197 -22.47 -13.13 6.17
N PRO A 198 -22.76 -12.67 4.95
CA PRO A 198 -21.74 -12.58 3.89
C PRO A 198 -20.55 -11.70 4.34
N GLY A 199 -19.34 -12.06 3.90
CA GLY A 199 -18.15 -11.31 4.31
C GLY A 199 -17.64 -11.61 5.72
N THR A 200 -18.10 -12.70 6.34
CA THR A 200 -17.61 -13.18 7.64
C THR A 200 -16.92 -14.53 7.54
N CYS A 201 -16.15 -14.87 8.59
CA CYS A 201 -15.61 -16.21 8.79
C CYS A 201 -15.85 -16.63 10.24
N TYR A 202 -16.23 -17.88 10.45
CA TYR A 202 -16.45 -18.51 11.75
C TYR A 202 -15.81 -19.90 11.82
N ILE A 203 -15.79 -20.50 13.00
CA ILE A 203 -15.29 -21.86 13.22
C ILE A 203 -16.48 -22.78 13.52
N ALA A 204 -16.57 -23.90 12.78
CA ALA A 204 -17.49 -25.00 13.03
C ALA A 204 -16.72 -26.22 13.55
N ASP A 205 -17.35 -27.01 14.41
CA ASP A 205 -16.75 -28.22 14.96
C ASP A 205 -16.95 -29.42 14.01
N SER A 206 -17.99 -29.41 13.16
CA SER A 206 -18.23 -30.42 12.14
C SER A 206 -18.79 -29.82 10.85
N LEU A 207 -18.72 -30.58 9.75
CA LEU A 207 -19.36 -30.18 8.47
C LEU A 207 -20.89 -30.17 8.56
N ASP A 208 -21.47 -30.98 9.46
CA ASP A 208 -22.92 -31.06 9.63
C ASP A 208 -23.53 -29.78 10.21
N GLU A 209 -22.71 -28.89 10.75
CA GLU A 209 -23.11 -27.56 11.22
C GLU A 209 -23.18 -26.50 10.13
N ILE A 210 -22.82 -26.84 8.88
CA ILE A 210 -22.74 -25.90 7.75
C ILE A 210 -23.86 -26.21 6.76
N TYR A 211 -24.91 -25.40 6.80
CA TYR A 211 -26.13 -25.66 6.04
C TYR A 211 -26.12 -25.03 4.64
N GLU A 212 -25.25 -24.05 4.38
CA GLU A 212 -25.14 -23.38 3.08
C GLU A 212 -24.41 -24.26 2.07
N GLU A 213 -24.74 -24.07 0.76
CA GLU A 213 -23.93 -24.64 -0.31
C GLU A 213 -22.49 -24.17 -0.19
N HIS A 214 -21.57 -25.10 -0.04
CA HIS A 214 -20.17 -24.81 0.20
C HIS A 214 -19.22 -25.70 -0.59
N ILE A 215 -17.97 -25.24 -0.71
CA ILE A 215 -16.86 -26.01 -1.25
C ILE A 215 -15.88 -26.32 -0.13
N VAL A 216 -15.58 -27.59 0.06
CA VAL A 216 -14.53 -28.04 0.97
C VAL A 216 -13.19 -27.90 0.24
N LEU A 217 -12.33 -27.06 0.79
CA LEU A 217 -10.95 -26.85 0.32
C LEU A 217 -10.03 -27.95 0.85
N PRO A 218 -8.89 -28.22 0.19
CA PRO A 218 -7.82 -28.98 0.79
C PRO A 218 -7.47 -28.44 2.19
N SER A 219 -7.27 -29.36 3.12
CA SER A 219 -6.98 -29.06 4.54
C SER A 219 -5.70 -28.26 4.70
N PHE A 220 -5.56 -27.59 5.86
CA PHE A 220 -4.31 -26.93 6.24
C PHE A 220 -3.09 -27.88 6.15
N LYS A 221 -3.24 -29.15 6.56
CA LYS A 221 -2.18 -30.15 6.51
C LYS A 221 -1.76 -30.46 5.07
N GLU A 222 -2.71 -30.67 4.17
CA GLU A 222 -2.43 -30.98 2.77
C GLU A 222 -1.71 -29.83 2.07
N ILE A 223 -2.22 -28.60 2.17
CA ILE A 223 -1.60 -27.44 1.53
C ILE A 223 -0.25 -27.03 2.15
N SER A 224 0.01 -27.45 3.40
CA SER A 224 1.31 -27.22 4.04
C SER A 224 2.37 -28.20 3.58
N SER A 225 1.97 -29.40 3.16
CA SER A 225 2.88 -30.48 2.74
C SER A 225 3.14 -30.47 1.23
N ASP A 226 2.18 -30.01 0.41
CA ASP A 226 2.30 -30.00 -1.04
C ASP A 226 2.01 -28.64 -1.66
N LYS A 227 2.97 -28.16 -2.47
CA LYS A 227 2.89 -26.85 -3.13
C LYS A 227 1.89 -26.81 -4.27
N ARG A 228 1.68 -27.93 -4.96
CA ARG A 228 0.71 -28.02 -6.04
C ARG A 228 -0.72 -27.92 -5.47
N THR A 229 -0.99 -28.68 -4.42
CA THR A 229 -2.26 -28.62 -3.67
C THR A 229 -2.52 -27.21 -3.12
N TYR A 230 -1.46 -26.49 -2.67
CA TYR A 230 -1.59 -25.08 -2.28
C TYR A 230 -2.04 -24.20 -3.45
N ALA A 231 -1.44 -24.37 -4.65
CA ALA A 231 -1.80 -23.59 -5.82
C ALA A 231 -3.23 -23.86 -6.29
N GLU A 232 -3.66 -25.12 -6.28
CA GLU A 232 -5.03 -25.56 -6.61
C GLU A 232 -6.05 -25.01 -5.62
N CYS A 233 -5.75 -25.08 -4.32
CA CYS A 233 -6.57 -24.48 -3.27
C CYS A 233 -6.71 -22.95 -3.45
N PHE A 234 -5.62 -22.26 -3.75
CA PHE A 234 -5.66 -20.83 -4.00
C PHE A 234 -6.48 -20.48 -5.24
N LYS A 235 -6.44 -21.31 -6.29
CA LYS A 235 -7.27 -21.11 -7.48
C LYS A 235 -8.75 -21.11 -7.14
N ILE A 236 -9.20 -22.04 -6.30
CA ILE A 236 -10.60 -22.09 -5.83
C ILE A 236 -10.93 -20.80 -5.06
N GLN A 237 -10.09 -20.40 -4.11
CA GLN A 237 -10.27 -19.14 -3.36
C GLN A 237 -10.37 -17.93 -4.30
N TYR A 238 -9.51 -17.86 -5.31
CA TYR A 238 -9.52 -16.78 -6.31
C TYR A 238 -10.78 -16.76 -7.17
N ASP A 239 -11.27 -17.94 -7.57
CA ASP A 239 -12.47 -18.06 -8.40
C ASP A 239 -13.75 -17.72 -7.61
N GLU A 240 -13.81 -18.06 -6.32
CA GLU A 240 -14.97 -17.81 -5.46
C GLU A 240 -14.90 -16.44 -4.73
N GLN A 241 -13.84 -15.65 -4.94
CA GLN A 241 -13.72 -14.27 -4.43
C GLN A 241 -14.61 -13.31 -5.25
N ASP A 242 -15.92 -13.53 -5.22
CA ASP A 242 -16.91 -12.76 -5.98
C ASP A 242 -18.24 -12.68 -5.22
N PRO A 243 -18.81 -11.49 -5.00
CA PRO A 243 -20.01 -11.32 -4.19
C PRO A 243 -21.28 -11.83 -4.88
N VAL A 244 -21.27 -11.92 -6.23
CA VAL A 244 -22.47 -12.33 -7.01
C VAL A 244 -22.56 -13.85 -7.11
N ARG A 245 -21.47 -14.52 -7.46
CA ARG A 245 -21.45 -15.95 -7.79
C ARG A 245 -20.58 -16.79 -6.86
N GLY A 246 -19.90 -16.16 -5.91
CA GLY A 246 -19.07 -16.86 -4.94
C GLY A 246 -19.89 -17.74 -4.02
N ARG A 247 -19.31 -18.87 -3.63
CA ARG A 247 -19.87 -19.82 -2.66
C ARG A 247 -19.09 -19.74 -1.36
N THR A 248 -19.70 -20.23 -0.30
CA THR A 248 -19.02 -20.45 0.99
C THR A 248 -17.89 -21.46 0.80
N LEU A 249 -16.73 -21.17 1.38
CA LEU A 249 -15.56 -22.05 1.37
C LEU A 249 -15.30 -22.57 2.78
N VAL A 250 -14.93 -23.84 2.87
CA VAL A 250 -14.66 -24.49 4.15
C VAL A 250 -13.28 -25.12 4.12
N GLN A 251 -12.46 -24.82 5.11
CA GLN A 251 -11.10 -25.38 5.23
C GLN A 251 -10.87 -26.01 6.59
N GLU A 252 -10.42 -27.25 6.60
CA GLU A 252 -10.11 -27.98 7.83
C GLU A 252 -8.76 -27.49 8.43
N HIS A 253 -8.75 -27.28 9.74
CA HIS A 253 -7.62 -26.86 10.56
C HIS A 253 -7.51 -27.68 11.83
N ASN A 254 -6.87 -28.85 11.77
CA ASN A 254 -6.64 -29.73 12.93
C ASN A 254 -7.94 -30.17 13.64
N GLY A 255 -8.89 -30.67 12.86
CA GLY A 255 -10.16 -31.20 13.35
C GLY A 255 -11.27 -30.16 13.58
N LYS A 256 -11.01 -28.87 13.24
CA LYS A 256 -12.02 -27.81 13.19
C LYS A 256 -12.11 -27.23 11.78
N TYR A 257 -13.23 -26.67 11.45
CA TYR A 257 -13.51 -26.13 10.11
C TYR A 257 -13.62 -24.62 10.15
N VAL A 258 -12.74 -23.92 9.46
CA VAL A 258 -12.90 -22.49 9.19
C VAL A 258 -13.83 -22.35 8.01
N VAL A 259 -14.99 -21.74 8.25
CA VAL A 259 -16.00 -21.43 7.26
C VAL A 259 -15.83 -20.00 6.81
N ILE A 260 -15.67 -19.78 5.52
CA ILE A 260 -15.51 -18.45 4.91
C ILE A 260 -16.74 -18.21 4.05
N ASN A 261 -17.65 -17.41 4.55
CA ASN A 261 -18.84 -17.02 3.79
C ASN A 261 -18.43 -16.26 2.52
N LYS A 262 -19.28 -16.28 1.49
CA LYS A 262 -19.04 -15.51 0.26
C LYS A 262 -18.85 -14.03 0.58
N PRO A 263 -18.11 -13.27 -0.25
CA PRO A 263 -17.99 -11.83 -0.07
C PRO A 263 -19.34 -11.12 -0.10
N GLU A 264 -19.50 -10.06 0.68
CA GLU A 264 -20.65 -9.16 0.60
C GLU A 264 -20.58 -8.30 -0.66
N MET A 265 -21.76 -7.90 -1.17
CA MET A 265 -21.85 -6.90 -2.23
C MET A 265 -21.24 -5.57 -1.76
N PRO A 266 -20.49 -4.88 -2.62
CA PRO A 266 -19.99 -3.56 -2.26
C PRO A 266 -21.15 -2.60 -1.99
N LEU A 267 -20.93 -1.62 -1.12
CA LEU A 267 -21.91 -0.56 -0.83
C LEU A 267 -22.40 0.11 -2.13
N SER A 268 -23.68 0.41 -2.20
CA SER A 268 -24.22 1.27 -3.26
C SER A 268 -23.64 2.68 -3.16
N ARG A 269 -23.93 3.52 -4.15
CA ARG A 269 -23.51 4.93 -4.15
C ARG A 269 -24.08 5.68 -2.95
N GLU A 270 -25.36 5.50 -2.69
CA GLU A 270 -26.09 6.13 -1.61
C GLU A 270 -25.60 5.67 -0.24
N GLU A 271 -25.27 4.39 -0.10
CA GLU A 271 -24.67 3.85 1.12
C GLU A 271 -23.27 4.40 1.36
N LEU A 272 -22.45 4.50 0.31
CA LEU A 272 -21.13 5.14 0.40
C LEU A 272 -21.27 6.60 0.82
N ASP A 273 -22.17 7.36 0.21
CA ASP A 273 -22.39 8.77 0.55
C ASP A 273 -22.74 8.91 2.03
N ARG A 274 -23.65 8.06 2.56
CA ARG A 274 -23.98 8.04 3.99
C ARG A 274 -22.78 7.76 4.87
N VAL A 275 -21.94 6.78 4.52
CA VAL A 275 -20.74 6.45 5.29
C VAL A 275 -19.75 7.62 5.31
N TYR A 276 -19.56 8.31 4.19
CA TYR A 276 -18.63 9.44 4.12
C TYR A 276 -19.18 10.74 4.73
N ALA A 277 -20.49 10.84 4.93
CA ALA A 277 -21.15 11.96 5.61
C ALA A 277 -21.17 11.83 7.15
N LEU A 278 -20.68 10.73 7.74
CA LEU A 278 -20.60 10.54 9.18
C LEU A 278 -19.70 11.61 9.83
N PRO A 279 -19.91 11.93 11.12
CA PRO A 279 -19.29 13.09 11.78
C PRO A 279 -17.84 12.87 12.18
N TYR A 280 -16.99 12.56 11.18
CA TYR A 280 -15.54 12.43 11.39
C TYR A 280 -14.92 13.78 11.79
N GLN A 281 -13.93 13.74 12.69
CA GLN A 281 -13.16 14.93 13.06
C GLN A 281 -12.10 15.31 12.00
N LYS A 282 -11.86 14.43 11.03
CA LYS A 282 -10.91 14.56 9.90
C LYS A 282 -9.48 14.90 10.34
N THR A 283 -9.13 14.52 11.56
CA THR A 283 -7.80 14.70 12.15
C THR A 283 -7.49 13.61 13.18
N TYR A 284 -6.28 13.63 13.75
CA TYR A 284 -5.89 12.76 14.87
C TYR A 284 -6.40 13.30 16.19
N HIS A 285 -6.50 12.43 17.20
CA HIS A 285 -6.94 12.80 18.54
C HIS A 285 -5.96 13.80 19.19
N PRO A 286 -6.42 14.86 19.88
CA PRO A 286 -5.58 15.94 20.45
C PRO A 286 -4.49 15.48 21.43
N ILE A 287 -4.62 14.30 22.06
CA ILE A 287 -3.58 13.75 22.94
C ILE A 287 -2.21 13.65 22.28
N TYR A 288 -2.14 13.59 20.93
CA TYR A 288 -0.89 13.47 20.18
C TYR A 288 -0.26 14.81 19.80
N GLU A 289 -0.89 15.95 20.06
CA GLU A 289 -0.36 17.28 19.71
C GLU A 289 0.98 17.56 20.39
N LYS A 290 1.11 17.21 21.68
CA LYS A 290 2.36 17.33 22.44
C LYS A 290 3.53 16.55 21.83
N ASP A 291 3.23 15.53 21.03
CA ASP A 291 4.20 14.67 20.35
C ASP A 291 4.39 15.04 18.86
N GLY A 292 3.82 16.18 18.43
CA GLY A 292 3.91 16.68 17.05
C GLY A 292 2.92 16.03 16.08
N GLY A 293 1.85 15.42 16.60
CA GLY A 293 0.78 14.82 15.81
C GLY A 293 1.14 13.47 15.19
N ILE A 294 0.32 13.06 14.21
CA ILE A 294 0.48 11.78 13.49
C ILE A 294 0.71 12.07 12.01
N ALA A 295 1.88 11.71 11.50
CA ALA A 295 2.30 12.04 10.14
C ALA A 295 1.39 11.43 9.04
N ALA A 296 0.72 10.31 9.31
CA ALA A 296 -0.16 9.66 8.34
C ALA A 296 -1.35 10.52 7.90
N ILE A 297 -1.76 11.53 8.69
CA ILE A 297 -2.86 12.44 8.33
C ILE A 297 -2.51 13.34 7.14
N GLU A 298 -1.24 13.70 6.98
CA GLU A 298 -0.77 14.63 5.94
C GLU A 298 -1.07 14.14 4.51
N GLU A 299 -1.11 12.83 4.32
CA GLU A 299 -1.39 12.22 3.01
C GLU A 299 -2.88 12.32 2.62
N VAL A 300 -3.79 12.43 3.60
CA VAL A 300 -5.22 12.31 3.37
C VAL A 300 -6.02 13.57 3.74
N LYS A 301 -5.53 14.45 4.60
CA LYS A 301 -6.27 15.61 5.15
C LYS A 301 -6.96 16.48 4.09
N PHE A 302 -6.31 16.70 2.96
CA PHE A 302 -6.86 17.49 1.85
C PHE A 302 -7.03 16.63 0.59
N SER A 303 -7.41 15.36 0.79
CA SER A 303 -7.66 14.40 -0.27
C SER A 303 -9.07 13.83 -0.16
N LEU A 304 -9.71 13.62 -1.29
CA LEU A 304 -11.10 13.14 -1.39
C LEU A 304 -11.11 11.71 -1.94
N VAL A 305 -11.68 10.79 -1.20
CA VAL A 305 -11.89 9.42 -1.69
C VAL A 305 -13.12 9.39 -2.57
N SER A 306 -12.96 9.03 -3.83
CA SER A 306 -14.04 9.05 -4.82
C SER A 306 -14.65 7.68 -5.11
N SER A 307 -13.89 6.59 -4.92
CA SER A 307 -14.30 5.25 -5.28
C SER A 307 -13.61 4.18 -4.44
N ARG A 308 -14.17 2.98 -4.45
CA ARG A 308 -13.64 1.75 -3.84
C ARG A 308 -13.68 0.60 -4.84
N GLY A 309 -12.89 -0.44 -4.61
CA GLY A 309 -12.73 -1.57 -5.52
C GLY A 309 -11.82 -1.26 -6.70
N CYS A 310 -11.40 -2.29 -7.43
CA CYS A 310 -10.52 -2.13 -8.58
C CYS A 310 -10.68 -3.24 -9.61
N SER A 311 -11.06 -2.88 -10.84
CA SER A 311 -11.17 -3.81 -11.97
C SER A 311 -9.81 -4.19 -12.58
N GLY A 312 -8.71 -3.60 -12.14
CA GLY A 312 -7.37 -3.84 -12.68
C GLY A 312 -6.84 -5.24 -12.43
N ASN A 313 -7.18 -5.83 -11.29
CA ASN A 313 -6.86 -7.21 -10.92
C ASN A 313 -5.40 -7.61 -11.17
N CYS A 314 -4.44 -6.74 -10.78
CA CYS A 314 -3.02 -7.03 -10.88
C CYS A 314 -2.65 -8.17 -9.92
N SER A 315 -1.82 -9.11 -10.38
CA SER A 315 -1.53 -10.36 -9.66
C SER A 315 -0.89 -10.17 -8.28
N PHE A 316 -0.15 -9.09 -8.09
CA PHE A 316 0.58 -8.77 -6.84
C PHE A 316 -0.22 -7.90 -5.87
N CYS A 317 -1.40 -7.39 -6.28
CA CYS A 317 -2.12 -6.38 -5.52
C CYS A 317 -3.18 -7.00 -4.61
N ALA A 318 -3.12 -6.69 -3.31
CA ALA A 318 -4.09 -7.16 -2.31
C ALA A 318 -5.43 -6.41 -2.36
N ILE A 319 -5.52 -5.27 -3.04
CA ILE A 319 -6.73 -4.43 -3.07
C ILE A 319 -7.93 -5.23 -3.57
N THR A 320 -7.79 -5.99 -4.65
CA THR A 320 -8.90 -6.78 -5.19
C THR A 320 -9.35 -7.91 -4.28
N PHE A 321 -8.46 -8.40 -3.42
CA PHE A 321 -8.76 -9.43 -2.42
C PHE A 321 -9.41 -8.86 -1.16
N HIS A 322 -9.17 -7.59 -0.87
CA HIS A 322 -9.76 -6.87 0.27
C HIS A 322 -11.00 -6.05 -0.13
N GLN A 323 -10.92 -5.21 -1.17
CA GLN A 323 -12.03 -4.33 -1.58
C GLN A 323 -12.90 -4.90 -2.71
N GLY A 324 -12.47 -6.00 -3.33
CA GLY A 324 -13.17 -6.60 -4.45
C GLY A 324 -12.83 -6.01 -5.82
N ARG A 325 -13.45 -6.62 -6.86
CA ARG A 325 -13.24 -6.27 -8.27
C ARG A 325 -14.33 -5.36 -8.83
N ILE A 326 -15.44 -5.20 -8.13
CA ILE A 326 -16.55 -4.33 -8.50
C ILE A 326 -16.23 -2.94 -7.98
N VAL A 327 -16.14 -1.97 -8.88
CA VAL A 327 -15.90 -0.58 -8.52
C VAL A 327 -17.23 0.07 -8.17
N THR A 328 -17.27 0.73 -7.02
CA THR A 328 -18.36 1.60 -6.60
C THR A 328 -17.82 2.99 -6.28
N SER A 329 -18.62 4.02 -6.44
CA SER A 329 -18.18 5.40 -6.22
C SER A 329 -19.24 6.25 -5.54
N ARG A 330 -18.78 7.19 -4.76
CA ARG A 330 -19.60 8.26 -4.18
C ARG A 330 -20.25 9.09 -5.29
N SER A 331 -21.36 9.74 -4.97
CA SER A 331 -21.94 10.76 -5.83
C SER A 331 -20.99 11.95 -5.99
N GLU A 332 -21.20 12.72 -7.04
CA GLU A 332 -20.45 13.96 -7.22
C GLU A 332 -20.78 14.97 -6.11
N ASP A 333 -22.05 15.04 -5.71
CA ASP A 333 -22.54 15.97 -4.67
C ASP A 333 -21.85 15.69 -3.33
N SER A 334 -21.83 14.43 -2.88
CA SER A 334 -21.13 14.05 -1.65
C SER A 334 -19.65 14.46 -1.64
N ILE A 335 -18.96 14.36 -2.77
CA ILE A 335 -17.53 14.74 -2.88
C ILE A 335 -17.38 16.27 -2.94
N VAL A 336 -18.29 16.98 -3.59
CA VAL A 336 -18.31 18.44 -3.67
C VAL A 336 -18.57 19.05 -2.30
N GLU A 337 -19.56 18.56 -1.56
CA GLU A 337 -19.86 18.97 -0.20
C GLU A 337 -18.66 18.80 0.74
N GLU A 338 -17.98 17.66 0.66
CA GLU A 338 -16.75 17.44 1.43
C GLU A 338 -15.62 18.40 1.02
N ALA A 339 -15.49 18.70 -0.27
CA ALA A 339 -14.52 19.69 -0.75
C ALA A 339 -14.82 21.09 -0.23
N GLU A 340 -16.10 21.48 -0.15
CA GLU A 340 -16.54 22.75 0.45
C GLU A 340 -16.23 22.82 1.94
N GLU A 341 -16.41 21.71 2.69
CA GLU A 341 -16.00 21.64 4.10
C GLU A 341 -14.50 21.85 4.27
N ILE A 342 -13.68 21.21 3.43
CA ILE A 342 -12.21 21.36 3.46
C ILE A 342 -11.80 22.82 3.27
N THR A 343 -12.53 23.62 2.46
CA THR A 343 -12.21 25.04 2.26
C THR A 343 -12.32 25.89 3.52
N LYS A 344 -13.05 25.40 4.54
CA LYS A 344 -13.28 26.10 5.82
C LYS A 344 -12.16 25.86 6.85
N TYR A 345 -11.20 24.96 6.57
CA TYR A 345 -10.11 24.68 7.50
C TYR A 345 -9.07 25.80 7.49
N ASP A 346 -8.64 26.27 8.66
CA ASP A 346 -7.70 27.38 8.82
C ASP A 346 -6.34 27.13 8.12
N ASP A 347 -5.90 25.89 8.06
CA ASP A 347 -4.65 25.49 7.43
C ASP A 347 -4.78 25.12 5.95
N PHE A 348 -5.99 25.17 5.38
CA PHE A 348 -6.20 24.93 3.94
C PHE A 348 -5.61 26.06 3.09
N LYS A 349 -4.74 25.73 2.14
CA LYS A 349 -4.06 26.70 1.25
C LYS A 349 -4.64 26.80 -0.15
N GLY A 350 -5.80 26.17 -0.36
CA GLY A 350 -6.49 26.15 -1.67
C GLY A 350 -6.09 24.97 -2.57
N TYR A 351 -5.46 23.94 -2.04
CA TYR A 351 -4.99 22.79 -2.81
C TYR A 351 -5.67 21.51 -2.36
N ILE A 352 -6.53 20.96 -3.22
CA ILE A 352 -6.98 19.57 -3.07
C ILE A 352 -5.87 18.69 -3.62
N HIS A 353 -5.34 17.82 -2.74
CA HIS A 353 -4.17 17.01 -3.06
C HIS A 353 -4.50 15.81 -3.96
N ASP A 354 -5.71 15.26 -3.82
CA ASP A 354 -6.17 14.11 -4.60
C ASP A 354 -7.71 14.06 -4.64
N ILE A 355 -8.26 13.61 -5.75
CA ILE A 355 -9.62 13.09 -5.85
C ILE A 355 -9.46 11.68 -6.43
N GLY A 356 -9.38 10.68 -5.57
CA GLY A 356 -8.90 9.38 -5.97
C GLY A 356 -9.54 8.20 -5.28
N GLY A 357 -8.85 7.07 -5.37
CA GLY A 357 -9.24 5.79 -4.82
C GLY A 357 -8.16 4.75 -5.13
N PRO A 358 -8.46 3.44 -5.04
CA PRO A 358 -7.53 2.38 -5.43
C PRO A 358 -7.01 2.53 -6.86
N THR A 359 -7.84 3.10 -7.73
CA THR A 359 -7.51 3.58 -9.08
C THR A 359 -8.32 4.85 -9.34
N ALA A 360 -7.65 5.98 -9.42
CA ALA A 360 -8.31 7.30 -9.42
C ALA A 360 -9.37 7.47 -10.53
N ASN A 361 -9.08 6.97 -11.71
CA ASN A 361 -9.96 7.12 -12.87
C ASN A 361 -10.99 6.00 -13.08
N PHE A 362 -11.27 5.19 -12.05
CA PHE A 362 -12.39 4.24 -12.05
C PHE A 362 -13.55 4.80 -11.22
N ARG A 363 -14.71 4.95 -11.85
CA ARG A 363 -15.92 5.48 -11.22
C ARG A 363 -17.10 4.50 -11.24
N LYS A 364 -17.02 3.41 -12.02
CA LYS A 364 -18.09 2.45 -12.22
C LYS A 364 -17.57 1.03 -12.42
N PRO A 365 -18.42 0.01 -12.29
CA PRO A 365 -18.07 -1.36 -12.61
C PRO A 365 -17.50 -1.50 -14.04
N ALA A 366 -16.63 -2.48 -14.26
CA ALA A 366 -15.96 -2.65 -15.54
C ALA A 366 -16.92 -2.88 -16.71
N CYS A 367 -18.05 -3.55 -16.46
CA CYS A 367 -19.12 -3.77 -17.43
C CYS A 367 -20.43 -4.14 -16.72
N LYS A 368 -21.57 -4.01 -17.39
CA LYS A 368 -22.90 -4.33 -16.85
C LYS A 368 -23.02 -5.77 -16.35
N LYS A 369 -22.37 -6.73 -17.03
CA LYS A 369 -22.37 -8.14 -16.64
C LYS A 369 -21.79 -8.39 -15.26
N GLN A 370 -20.86 -7.54 -14.82
CA GLN A 370 -20.21 -7.71 -13.53
C GLN A 370 -21.17 -7.65 -12.33
N LEU A 371 -22.26 -6.89 -12.46
CA LEU A 371 -23.26 -6.74 -11.40
C LEU A 371 -24.25 -7.92 -11.34
N THR A 372 -24.44 -8.66 -12.45
CA THR A 372 -25.43 -9.75 -12.55
C THR A 372 -24.79 -11.14 -12.58
N LEU A 373 -23.60 -11.27 -13.18
CA LEU A 373 -22.91 -12.53 -13.37
C LEU A 373 -21.57 -12.60 -12.60
N GLY A 374 -21.21 -11.52 -11.89
CA GLY A 374 -19.94 -11.41 -11.22
C GLY A 374 -18.74 -11.16 -12.16
N ALA A 375 -17.55 -11.11 -11.59
CA ALA A 375 -16.31 -10.98 -12.35
C ALA A 375 -15.98 -12.29 -13.09
N CYS A 376 -15.45 -12.18 -14.30
CA CYS A 376 -15.10 -13.35 -15.11
C CYS A 376 -14.02 -14.23 -14.42
N LYS A 377 -14.23 -15.55 -14.36
CA LYS A 377 -13.26 -16.51 -13.80
C LYS A 377 -11.96 -16.60 -14.62
N HIS A 378 -12.10 -16.68 -15.95
CA HIS A 378 -10.99 -17.00 -16.85
C HIS A 378 -10.49 -15.81 -17.68
N LYS A 379 -10.94 -14.58 -17.35
CA LYS A 379 -10.60 -13.39 -18.12
C LYS A 379 -10.40 -12.18 -17.22
N ARG A 380 -9.36 -11.42 -17.49
CA ARG A 380 -9.12 -10.13 -16.85
C ARG A 380 -9.68 -9.00 -17.72
N CYS A 381 -10.18 -7.95 -17.09
CA CYS A 381 -10.76 -6.80 -17.80
C CYS A 381 -9.71 -5.97 -18.54
N MET A 382 -8.46 -5.99 -18.08
CA MET A 382 -7.42 -5.06 -18.54
C MET A 382 -6.07 -5.73 -18.90
N SER A 383 -6.02 -7.05 -18.97
CA SER A 383 -4.79 -7.77 -19.32
C SER A 383 -5.13 -8.98 -20.22
N PRO A 384 -4.37 -9.22 -21.30
CA PRO A 384 -3.20 -8.45 -21.80
C PRO A 384 -3.58 -7.11 -22.44
N GLY A 385 -4.84 -6.85 -22.66
CA GLY A 385 -5.44 -5.62 -23.17
C GLY A 385 -6.83 -5.40 -22.64
N ILE A 386 -7.43 -4.27 -22.99
CA ILE A 386 -8.78 -3.90 -22.54
C ILE A 386 -9.81 -4.86 -23.11
N CYS A 387 -10.67 -5.40 -22.23
CA CYS A 387 -11.78 -6.27 -22.64
C CYS A 387 -12.79 -5.49 -23.51
N LYS A 388 -13.24 -6.09 -24.62
CA LYS A 388 -14.22 -5.46 -25.52
C LYS A 388 -15.56 -5.09 -24.86
N ASN A 389 -15.90 -5.73 -23.74
CA ASN A 389 -17.11 -5.43 -22.98
C ASN A 389 -16.87 -4.39 -21.87
N MET A 390 -15.63 -3.91 -21.69
CA MET A 390 -15.33 -2.90 -20.69
C MET A 390 -15.87 -1.54 -21.13
N GLU A 391 -16.60 -0.89 -20.24
CA GLU A 391 -17.14 0.45 -20.48
C GLU A 391 -16.10 1.49 -20.07
N VAL A 392 -15.38 2.00 -21.07
CA VAL A 392 -14.35 3.03 -20.87
C VAL A 392 -15.00 4.41 -21.01
N ASP A 393 -15.02 5.17 -19.92
CA ASP A 393 -15.68 6.47 -19.87
C ASP A 393 -15.15 7.32 -18.70
N HIS A 394 -14.62 8.51 -19.00
CA HIS A 394 -14.12 9.46 -18.01
C HIS A 394 -15.03 10.67 -17.81
N ARG A 395 -16.19 10.76 -18.46
CA ARG A 395 -17.05 11.97 -18.43
C ARG A 395 -17.51 12.32 -17.03
N GLU A 396 -17.98 11.33 -16.23
CA GLU A 396 -18.37 11.56 -14.83
C GLU A 396 -17.19 12.06 -13.99
N TYR A 397 -16.03 11.43 -14.14
CA TYR A 397 -14.85 11.85 -13.37
C TYR A 397 -14.38 13.24 -13.78
N LEU A 398 -14.39 13.54 -15.06
CA LEU A 398 -14.04 14.87 -15.57
C LEU A 398 -15.02 15.95 -15.09
N HIS A 399 -16.33 15.62 -15.08
CA HIS A 399 -17.36 16.54 -14.57
C HIS A 399 -17.14 16.85 -13.09
N LEU A 400 -16.89 15.82 -12.26
CA LEU A 400 -16.55 15.98 -10.84
C LEU A 400 -15.32 16.89 -10.65
N LEU A 401 -14.23 16.63 -11.38
CA LEU A 401 -13.00 17.44 -11.29
C LEU A 401 -13.25 18.90 -11.64
N ARG A 402 -14.09 19.17 -12.64
CA ARG A 402 -14.48 20.52 -13.05
C ARG A 402 -15.34 21.21 -11.99
N ARG A 403 -16.27 20.49 -11.35
CA ARG A 403 -17.10 21.00 -10.26
C ARG A 403 -16.24 21.43 -9.08
N VAL A 404 -15.41 20.55 -8.58
CA VAL A 404 -14.52 20.83 -7.42
C VAL A 404 -13.55 21.98 -7.74
N ARG A 405 -13.00 22.03 -8.96
CA ARG A 405 -12.09 23.11 -9.37
C ARG A 405 -12.73 24.50 -9.39
N LYS A 406 -14.05 24.57 -9.54
CA LYS A 406 -14.81 25.82 -9.57
C LYS A 406 -15.22 26.34 -8.20
N LEU A 407 -15.05 25.56 -7.14
CA LEU A 407 -15.45 25.97 -5.78
C LEU A 407 -14.64 27.18 -5.30
N PRO A 408 -15.28 28.13 -4.61
CA PRO A 408 -14.59 29.24 -3.96
C PRO A 408 -13.51 28.72 -3.00
N GLY A 409 -12.37 29.36 -2.95
CA GLY A 409 -11.24 28.95 -2.10
C GLY A 409 -10.34 27.85 -2.68
N ILE A 410 -10.76 27.15 -3.72
CA ILE A 410 -9.93 26.12 -4.38
C ILE A 410 -9.13 26.73 -5.52
N LYS A 411 -7.80 26.68 -5.40
CA LYS A 411 -6.84 27.15 -6.41
C LYS A 411 -6.46 26.06 -7.40
N LYS A 412 -6.27 24.82 -6.92
CA LYS A 412 -5.87 23.66 -7.73
C LYS A 412 -6.45 22.37 -7.16
N VAL A 413 -6.77 21.46 -8.06
CA VAL A 413 -7.16 20.08 -7.76
C VAL A 413 -6.17 19.15 -8.45
N PHE A 414 -5.46 18.33 -7.67
CA PHE A 414 -4.49 17.38 -8.20
C PHE A 414 -5.04 15.96 -8.15
N ILE A 415 -4.41 15.07 -8.92
CA ILE A 415 -4.60 13.63 -8.88
C ILE A 415 -3.26 13.01 -8.52
N ARG A 416 -3.17 12.42 -7.31
CA ARG A 416 -1.98 11.73 -6.79
C ARG A 416 -2.13 10.21 -6.75
N SER A 417 -3.35 9.72 -6.59
CA SER A 417 -3.68 8.30 -6.67
C SER A 417 -3.29 7.71 -8.02
N GLY A 418 -3.01 6.41 -8.03
CA GLY A 418 -2.61 5.72 -9.25
C GLY A 418 -3.67 5.81 -10.34
N LEU A 419 -3.26 6.27 -11.52
CA LEU A 419 -4.08 6.28 -12.73
C LEU A 419 -3.80 5.05 -13.58
N ARG A 420 -4.85 4.44 -14.12
CA ARG A 420 -4.73 3.41 -15.17
C ARG A 420 -4.56 4.11 -16.51
N TYR A 421 -3.30 4.24 -16.94
CA TYR A 421 -2.95 4.87 -18.22
C TYR A 421 -3.50 4.10 -19.43
N ASP A 422 -3.63 2.79 -19.33
CA ASP A 422 -4.22 1.93 -20.35
C ASP A 422 -5.73 2.18 -20.49
N TYR A 423 -6.45 2.44 -19.39
CA TYR A 423 -7.85 2.87 -19.42
C TYR A 423 -8.01 4.24 -20.08
N ILE A 424 -7.07 5.19 -19.81
CA ILE A 424 -7.04 6.49 -20.48
C ILE A 424 -6.81 6.34 -22.00
N MET A 425 -5.87 5.46 -22.38
CA MET A 425 -5.55 5.24 -23.79
C MET A 425 -6.67 4.51 -24.58
N ALA A 426 -7.53 3.79 -23.87
CA ALA A 426 -8.67 3.11 -24.45
C ALA A 426 -9.92 4.01 -24.62
N ASP A 427 -9.92 5.19 -23.98
CA ASP A 427 -10.99 6.15 -24.15
C ASP A 427 -10.91 6.77 -25.55
N LYS A 428 -12.04 6.81 -26.25
CA LYS A 428 -12.14 7.44 -27.57
C LYS A 428 -12.15 8.96 -27.51
N ASP A 429 -12.52 9.52 -26.33
CA ASP A 429 -12.51 10.95 -26.08
C ASP A 429 -11.24 11.37 -25.34
N ASP A 430 -10.43 12.18 -25.98
CA ASP A 430 -9.17 12.69 -25.43
C ASP A 430 -9.34 13.84 -24.44
N THR A 431 -10.57 14.31 -24.19
CA THR A 431 -10.82 15.49 -23.35
C THR A 431 -10.29 15.30 -21.95
N PHE A 432 -10.56 14.14 -21.33
CA PHE A 432 -10.02 13.84 -20.00
C PHE A 432 -8.48 13.88 -19.98
N PHE A 433 -7.81 13.26 -20.95
CA PHE A 433 -6.35 13.26 -20.99
C PHE A 433 -5.75 14.66 -21.14
N LYS A 434 -6.35 15.51 -21.96
CA LYS A 434 -5.92 16.90 -22.14
C LYS A 434 -6.08 17.70 -20.84
N GLU A 435 -7.27 17.64 -20.20
CA GLU A 435 -7.53 18.35 -18.95
C GLU A 435 -6.73 17.81 -17.77
N LEU A 436 -6.48 16.50 -17.71
CA LEU A 436 -5.57 15.89 -16.73
C LEU A 436 -4.21 16.61 -16.78
N VAL A 437 -3.59 16.69 -17.95
CA VAL A 437 -2.28 17.32 -18.14
C VAL A 437 -2.35 18.83 -17.88
N GLU A 438 -3.41 19.48 -18.33
CA GLU A 438 -3.56 20.92 -18.19
C GLU A 438 -3.83 21.37 -16.75
N HIS A 439 -4.64 20.66 -15.99
CA HIS A 439 -5.16 21.17 -14.73
C HIS A 439 -4.81 20.34 -13.50
N HIS A 440 -4.57 19.02 -13.64
CA HIS A 440 -4.56 18.09 -12.49
C HIS A 440 -3.19 17.45 -12.20
N VAL A 441 -2.16 17.77 -12.98
CA VAL A 441 -0.78 17.33 -12.75
C VAL A 441 0.03 18.45 -12.10
N SER A 442 0.56 18.22 -10.89
CA SER A 442 1.32 19.20 -10.11
C SER A 442 2.78 19.39 -10.53
N GLY A 443 3.19 18.84 -11.67
CA GLY A 443 4.58 18.76 -12.17
C GLY A 443 5.03 17.31 -12.37
N GLN A 444 4.52 16.38 -11.59
CA GLN A 444 4.83 14.96 -11.70
C GLN A 444 3.54 14.14 -11.74
N LEU A 445 3.42 13.27 -12.75
CA LEU A 445 2.35 12.28 -12.86
C LEU A 445 2.91 10.89 -12.52
N LYS A 446 2.37 10.27 -11.48
CA LYS A 446 2.75 8.93 -11.07
C LYS A 446 1.90 7.91 -11.82
N VAL A 447 2.53 6.95 -12.49
CA VAL A 447 1.88 5.84 -13.18
C VAL A 447 2.63 4.53 -12.91
N ALA A 448 1.95 3.41 -12.98
CA ALA A 448 2.47 2.12 -12.59
C ALA A 448 2.55 1.12 -13.76
N PRO A 449 3.51 1.28 -14.70
CA PRO A 449 3.76 0.26 -15.73
C PRO A 449 4.35 -1.03 -15.14
N GLU A 450 5.07 -0.93 -14.03
CA GLU A 450 5.74 -1.97 -13.26
C GLU A 450 6.93 -2.62 -13.98
N HIS A 451 6.81 -2.95 -15.27
CA HIS A 451 7.83 -3.57 -16.10
C HIS A 451 7.59 -3.26 -17.58
N VAL A 452 8.51 -3.72 -18.47
CA VAL A 452 8.35 -3.61 -19.93
C VAL A 452 8.41 -4.96 -20.63
N SER A 453 9.02 -5.99 -20.00
CA SER A 453 9.07 -7.34 -20.56
C SER A 453 7.68 -7.94 -20.68
N PRO A 454 7.29 -8.43 -21.88
CA PRO A 454 6.00 -9.10 -22.09
C PRO A 454 5.78 -10.30 -21.17
N ASN A 455 6.84 -11.07 -20.91
CA ASN A 455 6.82 -12.21 -20.01
C ASN A 455 6.44 -11.81 -18.58
N VAL A 456 7.09 -10.80 -18.02
CA VAL A 456 6.82 -10.32 -16.65
C VAL A 456 5.45 -9.68 -16.56
N LEU A 457 5.06 -8.87 -17.54
CA LEU A 457 3.75 -8.21 -17.59
C LEU A 457 2.58 -9.21 -17.65
N LYS A 458 2.77 -10.37 -18.35
CA LYS A 458 1.82 -11.49 -18.35
C LYS A 458 1.54 -11.95 -16.90
N TYR A 459 2.58 -12.27 -16.14
CA TYR A 459 2.44 -12.73 -14.76
C TYR A 459 1.96 -11.65 -13.79
N MET A 460 2.31 -10.39 -14.04
CA MET A 460 1.78 -9.27 -13.27
C MET A 460 0.30 -8.96 -13.55
N GLY A 461 -0.24 -9.44 -14.66
CA GLY A 461 -1.59 -9.07 -15.12
C GLY A 461 -1.68 -7.61 -15.55
N LYS A 462 -0.62 -7.10 -16.19
CA LYS A 462 -0.52 -5.72 -16.69
C LYS A 462 -0.70 -5.67 -18.22
N PRO A 463 -1.02 -4.50 -18.79
CA PRO A 463 -1.09 -4.33 -20.24
C PRO A 463 0.30 -4.43 -20.88
N ALA A 464 0.32 -4.64 -22.20
CA ALA A 464 1.57 -4.69 -22.96
C ALA A 464 2.37 -3.36 -22.82
N GLY A 465 3.70 -3.45 -22.79
CA GLY A 465 4.60 -2.29 -22.63
C GLY A 465 4.40 -1.20 -23.70
N LYS A 466 3.99 -1.58 -24.91
CA LYS A 466 3.65 -0.66 -26.01
C LYS A 466 2.59 0.39 -25.59
N THR A 467 1.58 0.00 -24.82
CA THR A 467 0.53 0.91 -24.34
C THR A 467 1.12 2.02 -23.44
N TYR A 468 2.10 1.68 -22.61
CA TYR A 468 2.78 2.66 -21.78
C TYR A 468 3.60 3.65 -22.65
N ASP A 469 4.29 3.18 -23.66
CA ASP A 469 5.04 4.03 -24.57
C ASP A 469 4.15 5.01 -25.36
N GLU A 470 3.01 4.54 -25.82
CA GLU A 470 2.02 5.38 -26.50
C GLU A 470 1.47 6.46 -25.56
N PHE A 471 1.13 6.08 -24.31
CA PHE A 471 0.71 7.02 -23.28
C PHE A 471 1.79 8.06 -23.00
N ARG A 472 3.05 7.65 -22.79
CA ARG A 472 4.18 8.53 -22.52
C ARG A 472 4.39 9.55 -23.66
N ARG A 473 4.40 9.09 -24.91
CA ARG A 473 4.55 9.97 -26.08
C ARG A 473 3.42 10.99 -26.17
N LYS A 474 2.19 10.56 -25.93
CA LYS A 474 1.01 11.44 -25.97
C LYS A 474 1.04 12.46 -24.83
N PHE A 475 1.41 12.04 -23.60
CA PHE A 475 1.57 12.92 -22.44
C PHE A 475 2.57 14.05 -22.73
N PHE A 476 3.77 13.74 -23.18
CA PHE A 476 4.80 14.75 -23.45
C PHE A 476 4.40 15.68 -24.60
N ARG A 477 3.76 15.17 -25.65
CA ARG A 477 3.21 16.02 -26.75
C ARG A 477 2.19 17.04 -26.24
N ILE A 478 1.29 16.63 -25.33
CA ILE A 478 0.31 17.56 -24.74
C ILE A 478 1.02 18.56 -23.84
N THR A 479 1.94 18.10 -22.98
CA THR A 479 2.72 18.95 -22.07
C THR A 479 3.50 20.03 -22.82
N GLU A 480 4.15 19.67 -23.91
CA GLU A 480 4.90 20.58 -24.78
C GLU A 480 3.99 21.62 -25.42
N ARG A 481 2.83 21.21 -25.99
CA ARG A 481 1.85 22.13 -26.57
C ARG A 481 1.31 23.15 -25.55
N LEU A 482 1.23 22.76 -24.28
CA LEU A 482 0.79 23.64 -23.19
C LEU A 482 1.92 24.49 -22.60
N GLY A 483 3.16 24.36 -23.09
CA GLY A 483 4.33 25.07 -22.56
C GLY A 483 4.67 24.73 -21.12
N LYS A 484 4.30 23.52 -20.63
CA LYS A 484 4.49 23.10 -19.24
C LYS A 484 5.75 22.27 -19.04
N LYS A 485 6.30 22.29 -17.82
CA LYS A 485 7.38 21.41 -17.37
C LYS A 485 6.80 20.35 -16.48
N GLN A 486 6.40 19.22 -17.05
CA GLN A 486 5.81 18.09 -16.33
C GLN A 486 6.53 16.80 -16.68
N PHE A 487 6.56 15.87 -15.74
CA PHE A 487 7.29 14.61 -15.84
C PHE A 487 6.40 13.42 -15.47
N ILE A 488 6.68 12.27 -16.07
CA ILE A 488 6.10 10.99 -15.64
C ILE A 488 7.08 10.32 -14.69
N ILE A 489 6.57 9.87 -13.54
CA ILE A 489 7.29 9.05 -12.57
C ILE A 489 6.73 7.63 -12.66
N PRO A 490 7.39 6.71 -13.40
CA PRO A 490 6.96 5.34 -13.47
C PRO A 490 7.31 4.60 -12.19
N TYR A 491 6.34 3.93 -11.59
CA TYR A 491 6.59 2.90 -10.59
C TYR A 491 7.03 1.62 -11.30
N LEU A 492 8.18 1.09 -10.87
CA LEU A 492 8.81 -0.09 -11.43
C LEU A 492 9.11 -1.09 -10.32
N MET A 493 8.94 -2.37 -10.62
CA MET A 493 9.09 -3.46 -9.68
C MET A 493 10.15 -4.45 -10.17
N SER A 494 11.11 -4.79 -9.30
CA SER A 494 12.08 -5.85 -9.54
C SER A 494 11.65 -7.16 -8.86
N SER A 495 12.22 -8.25 -9.32
CA SER A 495 12.10 -9.57 -8.66
C SER A 495 10.69 -10.15 -8.55
N HIS A 496 9.77 -9.76 -9.44
CA HIS A 496 8.45 -10.38 -9.52
C HIS A 496 8.56 -11.82 -10.05
N PRO A 497 7.69 -12.76 -9.62
CA PRO A 497 7.58 -14.07 -10.27
C PRO A 497 7.52 -13.95 -11.80
N GLY A 498 8.28 -14.78 -12.49
CA GLY A 498 8.45 -14.73 -13.94
C GLY A 498 9.60 -13.85 -14.43
N CYS A 499 10.16 -12.97 -13.59
CA CYS A 499 11.24 -12.06 -13.99
C CYS A 499 12.60 -12.78 -13.95
N LYS A 500 13.16 -13.09 -15.11
CA LYS A 500 14.53 -13.57 -15.28
C LYS A 500 15.49 -12.38 -15.36
N LEU A 501 16.80 -12.68 -15.35
CA LEU A 501 17.83 -11.65 -15.42
C LEU A 501 17.78 -10.89 -16.76
N GLU A 502 17.47 -11.58 -17.86
CA GLU A 502 17.32 -11.00 -19.19
C GLU A 502 16.13 -10.00 -19.23
N ASP A 503 15.03 -10.31 -18.53
CA ASP A 503 13.89 -9.40 -18.42
C ASP A 503 14.26 -8.10 -17.68
N ALA A 504 15.07 -8.21 -16.62
CA ALA A 504 15.56 -7.06 -15.87
C ALA A 504 16.55 -6.21 -16.69
N ILE A 505 17.39 -6.84 -17.53
CA ILE A 505 18.27 -6.14 -18.47
C ILE A 505 17.42 -5.40 -19.52
N MET A 506 16.39 -6.05 -20.08
CA MET A 506 15.47 -5.40 -21.03
C MET A 506 14.85 -4.12 -20.41
N LEU A 507 14.48 -4.17 -19.13
CA LEU A 507 13.97 -2.99 -18.43
C LEU A 507 15.06 -1.91 -18.26
N ALA A 508 16.30 -2.30 -17.96
CA ALA A 508 17.42 -1.36 -17.84
C ALA A 508 17.75 -0.69 -19.19
N GLU A 509 17.74 -1.45 -20.30
CA GLU A 509 17.89 -0.90 -21.65
C GLU A 509 16.79 0.10 -21.98
N TYR A 510 15.54 -0.24 -21.68
CA TYR A 510 14.41 0.68 -21.85
C TYR A 510 14.59 1.98 -21.07
N LEU A 511 15.03 1.90 -19.80
CA LEU A 511 15.30 3.08 -18.95
C LEU A 511 16.44 3.94 -19.51
N ARG A 512 17.48 3.31 -20.08
CA ARG A 512 18.54 4.01 -20.80
C ARG A 512 17.98 4.78 -22.00
N ASP A 513 17.16 4.12 -22.82
CA ASP A 513 16.64 4.66 -24.07
C ASP A 513 15.69 5.85 -23.85
N ILE A 514 14.91 5.82 -22.77
CA ILE A 514 14.07 6.95 -22.37
C ILE A 514 14.80 7.98 -21.49
N ASN A 515 16.10 7.77 -21.25
CA ASN A 515 16.94 8.59 -20.38
C ASN A 515 16.34 8.84 -18.98
N TYR A 516 15.77 7.81 -18.38
CA TYR A 516 15.17 7.88 -17.05
C TYR A 516 15.95 7.04 -16.04
N GLN A 517 16.13 7.56 -14.83
CA GLN A 517 16.74 6.85 -13.71
C GLN A 517 15.79 6.91 -12.50
N PRO A 518 15.21 5.79 -12.06
CA PRO A 518 14.37 5.79 -10.88
C PRO A 518 15.18 6.06 -9.60
N GLU A 519 14.71 7.00 -8.79
CA GLU A 519 15.30 7.28 -7.48
C GLU A 519 14.98 6.17 -6.49
N GLN A 520 13.77 5.63 -6.56
CA GLN A 520 13.29 4.53 -5.72
C GLN A 520 12.93 3.32 -6.58
N VAL A 521 13.30 2.16 -6.12
CA VAL A 521 12.97 0.86 -6.71
C VAL A 521 12.22 0.04 -5.69
N GLN A 522 11.12 -0.57 -6.13
CA GLN A 522 10.36 -1.52 -5.33
C GLN A 522 10.72 -2.94 -5.74
N ASP A 523 11.08 -3.79 -4.78
CA ASP A 523 11.11 -5.23 -5.02
C ASP A 523 9.70 -5.80 -4.81
N PHE A 524 9.39 -6.87 -5.52
CA PHE A 524 8.15 -7.61 -5.27
C PHE A 524 8.05 -8.02 -3.80
N TYR A 525 6.94 -7.66 -3.18
CA TYR A 525 6.64 -7.96 -1.78
C TYR A 525 5.57 -9.05 -1.71
N PRO A 526 5.91 -10.28 -1.26
CA PRO A 526 4.91 -11.35 -1.13
C PRO A 526 3.85 -11.02 -0.07
N THR A 527 2.70 -10.57 -0.53
CA THR A 527 1.55 -10.22 0.32
C THR A 527 0.55 -11.39 0.33
N PRO A 528 0.09 -11.88 1.48
CA PRO A 528 -0.90 -12.96 1.55
C PRO A 528 -2.14 -12.68 0.71
N GLY A 529 -2.77 -13.71 0.17
CA GLY A 529 -3.99 -13.61 -0.62
C GLY A 529 -3.80 -13.10 -2.06
N THR A 530 -2.56 -13.01 -2.57
CA THR A 530 -2.30 -12.56 -3.95
C THR A 530 -1.81 -13.70 -4.85
N LEU A 531 -2.17 -13.64 -6.14
CA LEU A 531 -1.69 -14.58 -7.17
C LEU A 531 -0.16 -14.64 -7.21
N SER A 532 0.51 -13.48 -7.19
CA SER A 532 1.97 -13.42 -7.24
C SER A 532 2.64 -14.04 -6.03
N THR A 533 2.02 -13.98 -4.85
CA THR A 533 2.55 -14.66 -3.65
C THR A 533 2.40 -16.16 -3.76
N THR A 534 1.31 -16.64 -4.34
CA THR A 534 1.13 -18.07 -4.63
C THR A 534 2.17 -18.56 -5.63
N MET A 535 2.39 -17.85 -6.75
CA MET A 535 3.47 -18.15 -7.68
C MET A 535 4.84 -18.16 -6.98
N PHE A 536 5.13 -17.16 -6.15
CA PHE A 536 6.38 -17.04 -5.41
C PHE A 536 6.65 -18.24 -4.50
N TYR A 537 5.63 -18.68 -3.78
CA TYR A 537 5.75 -19.82 -2.86
C TYR A 537 5.85 -21.14 -3.61
N THR A 538 4.93 -21.38 -4.54
CA THR A 538 4.78 -22.69 -5.19
C THR A 538 5.72 -22.90 -6.35
N GLY A 539 6.04 -21.85 -7.11
CA GLY A 539 6.71 -21.95 -8.41
C GLY A 539 5.74 -22.26 -9.55
N LEU A 540 4.41 -22.19 -9.30
CA LEU A 540 3.35 -22.47 -10.27
C LEU A 540 2.46 -21.25 -10.46
N ASP A 541 1.98 -21.02 -11.68
CA ASP A 541 0.85 -20.12 -11.93
C ASP A 541 -0.44 -20.83 -11.51
N PRO A 542 -1.14 -20.39 -10.45
CA PRO A 542 -2.32 -21.10 -9.98
C PRO A 542 -3.50 -21.08 -10.97
N LEU A 543 -3.47 -20.24 -12.01
CA LEU A 543 -4.53 -20.19 -13.03
C LEU A 543 -4.34 -21.24 -14.13
N THR A 544 -3.08 -21.62 -14.45
CA THR A 544 -2.73 -22.56 -15.51
C THR A 544 -2.04 -23.82 -15.03
N MET A 545 -1.53 -23.82 -13.80
CA MET A 545 -0.68 -24.84 -13.19
C MET A 545 0.67 -25.04 -13.94
N GLU A 546 1.06 -24.09 -14.78
CA GLU A 546 2.36 -24.06 -15.44
C GLU A 546 3.45 -23.57 -14.48
N GLU A 547 4.68 -24.04 -14.67
CA GLU A 547 5.84 -23.59 -13.91
C GLU A 547 6.16 -22.13 -14.19
N VAL A 548 6.50 -21.39 -13.13
CA VAL A 548 6.90 -19.99 -13.17
C VAL A 548 8.29 -19.84 -12.58
N TYR A 549 9.17 -19.18 -13.32
CA TYR A 549 10.50 -18.84 -12.82
C TYR A 549 10.39 -17.89 -11.60
N ILE A 550 11.12 -18.20 -10.53
CA ILE A 550 11.12 -17.38 -9.30
C ILE A 550 12.55 -16.93 -8.98
N PRO A 551 12.86 -15.63 -8.97
CA PRO A 551 14.15 -15.12 -8.51
C PRO A 551 14.27 -15.33 -6.98
N ARG A 552 14.94 -16.41 -6.56
CA ARG A 552 14.98 -16.80 -5.14
C ARG A 552 16.24 -16.32 -4.43
N SER A 553 17.39 -16.28 -5.12
CA SER A 553 18.65 -15.93 -4.49
C SER A 553 18.73 -14.44 -4.13
N LYS A 554 19.41 -14.15 -3.03
CA LYS A 554 19.65 -12.75 -2.61
C LYS A 554 20.49 -12.00 -3.64
N GLU A 555 21.43 -12.69 -4.25
CA GLU A 555 22.33 -12.18 -5.28
C GLU A 555 21.54 -11.74 -6.52
N GLU A 556 20.70 -12.63 -7.08
CA GLU A 556 19.88 -12.31 -8.25
C GLU A 556 18.93 -11.16 -8.01
N LYS A 557 18.26 -11.12 -6.85
CA LYS A 557 17.41 -9.99 -6.48
C LYS A 557 18.20 -8.68 -6.39
N ALA A 558 19.43 -8.73 -5.89
CA ALA A 558 20.30 -7.56 -5.84
C ALA A 558 20.72 -7.13 -7.27
N MET A 559 21.00 -8.08 -8.18
CA MET A 559 21.30 -7.80 -9.59
C MET A 559 20.11 -7.14 -10.29
N GLN A 560 18.91 -7.73 -10.20
CA GLN A 560 17.70 -7.17 -10.81
C GLN A 560 17.39 -5.75 -10.29
N ARG A 561 17.56 -5.52 -9.00
CA ARG A 561 17.40 -4.18 -8.40
C ARG A 561 18.47 -3.20 -8.89
N ALA A 562 19.74 -3.61 -8.94
CA ALA A 562 20.85 -2.76 -9.35
C ALA A 562 20.72 -2.32 -10.83
N LEU A 563 20.21 -3.21 -11.70
CA LEU A 563 19.91 -2.91 -13.09
C LEU A 563 18.92 -1.77 -13.28
N LEU A 564 17.91 -1.65 -12.40
CA LEU A 564 16.99 -0.50 -12.41
C LEU A 564 17.67 0.84 -12.06
N GLN A 565 18.79 0.77 -11.34
CA GLN A 565 19.60 1.94 -10.95
C GLN A 565 21.03 1.84 -11.46
N PHE A 566 21.20 1.42 -12.72
CA PHE A 566 22.50 1.13 -13.32
C PHE A 566 23.45 2.35 -13.39
N LYS A 567 22.92 3.57 -13.43
CA LYS A 567 23.73 4.81 -13.40
C LYS A 567 24.30 5.12 -12.02
N ASN A 568 23.84 4.45 -10.94
CA ASN A 568 24.35 4.68 -9.59
C ASN A 568 25.75 4.02 -9.46
N PRO A 569 26.81 4.80 -9.15
CA PRO A 569 28.16 4.24 -9.04
C PRO A 569 28.31 3.12 -8.03
N LYS A 570 27.48 3.12 -6.97
CA LYS A 570 27.48 2.06 -5.95
C LYS A 570 27.03 0.72 -6.48
N ASN A 571 26.27 0.70 -7.57
CA ASN A 571 25.73 -0.51 -8.20
C ASN A 571 26.64 -1.06 -9.30
N TYR A 572 27.72 -0.36 -9.66
CA TYR A 572 28.55 -0.68 -10.80
C TYR A 572 28.97 -2.16 -10.85
N ASN A 573 29.59 -2.68 -9.80
CA ASN A 573 30.08 -4.06 -9.77
C ASN A 573 28.93 -5.07 -9.91
N ILE A 574 27.81 -4.85 -9.21
CA ILE A 574 26.63 -5.73 -9.26
C ILE A 574 26.02 -5.74 -10.67
N VAL A 575 25.96 -4.58 -11.33
CA VAL A 575 25.47 -4.47 -12.72
C VAL A 575 26.44 -5.15 -13.67
N TYR A 576 27.77 -4.97 -13.50
CA TYR A 576 28.79 -5.65 -14.28
C TYR A 576 28.63 -7.17 -14.20
N ASP A 577 28.58 -7.72 -12.98
CA ASP A 577 28.41 -9.15 -12.73
C ASP A 577 27.09 -9.68 -13.33
N ALA A 578 26.02 -8.88 -13.25
CA ALA A 578 24.71 -9.22 -13.85
C ALA A 578 24.79 -9.32 -15.38
N LEU A 579 25.49 -8.39 -16.05
CA LEU A 579 25.64 -8.37 -17.49
C LEU A 579 26.53 -9.54 -17.98
N VAL A 580 27.65 -9.80 -17.31
CA VAL A 580 28.52 -10.95 -17.61
C VAL A 580 27.76 -12.27 -17.42
N LYS A 581 27.04 -12.42 -16.30
CA LYS A 581 26.24 -13.62 -16.01
C LYS A 581 25.16 -13.89 -17.08
N ALA A 582 24.61 -12.83 -17.66
CA ALA A 582 23.60 -12.92 -18.72
C ALA A 582 24.19 -13.00 -20.14
N GLY A 583 25.53 -12.97 -20.30
CA GLY A 583 26.19 -12.94 -21.62
C GLY A 583 25.90 -11.64 -22.39
N ARG A 584 25.76 -10.52 -21.69
CA ARG A 584 25.41 -9.20 -22.26
C ARG A 584 26.55 -8.18 -22.04
N GLU A 585 27.79 -8.61 -22.26
CA GLU A 585 28.98 -7.75 -22.21
C GLU A 585 28.93 -6.65 -23.28
N ASP A 586 28.13 -6.80 -24.34
CA ASP A 586 27.80 -5.77 -25.32
C ASP A 586 27.24 -4.47 -24.69
N LEU A 587 26.70 -4.54 -23.48
CA LEU A 587 26.20 -3.41 -22.74
C LEU A 587 27.22 -2.75 -21.80
N ILE A 588 28.49 -3.24 -21.82
CA ILE A 588 29.61 -2.69 -21.07
C ILE A 588 30.56 -1.96 -22.07
N GLY A 589 30.73 -0.66 -21.87
CA GLY A 589 31.61 0.12 -22.76
C GLY A 589 31.21 1.61 -22.82
N ASN A 590 31.77 2.30 -23.81
CA ASN A 590 31.57 3.76 -23.99
C ASN A 590 30.53 4.10 -25.07
N GLY A 591 29.92 3.10 -25.70
CA GLY A 591 28.93 3.29 -26.74
C GLY A 591 27.58 3.78 -26.18
N PRO A 592 26.72 4.41 -27.01
CA PRO A 592 25.43 4.95 -26.57
C PRO A 592 24.42 3.86 -26.11
N LYS A 593 24.66 2.61 -26.52
CA LYS A 593 23.85 1.46 -26.12
C LYS A 593 24.31 0.80 -24.84
N CYS A 594 25.49 1.17 -24.29
CA CYS A 594 26.01 0.59 -23.06
C CYS A 594 25.25 1.12 -21.83
N LEU A 595 25.10 0.26 -20.83
CA LEU A 595 24.51 0.60 -19.55
C LEU A 595 25.55 1.17 -18.58
N ILE A 596 26.75 0.58 -18.59
CA ILE A 596 27.88 0.99 -17.74
C ILE A 596 29.15 1.13 -18.58
N ARG A 597 30.07 1.97 -18.12
CA ARG A 597 31.37 2.17 -18.79
C ARG A 597 32.31 1.03 -18.46
N ASP A 598 33.24 0.73 -19.38
CA ASP A 598 34.35 -0.19 -19.08
C ASP A 598 35.35 0.46 -18.12
N LYS A 599 35.68 -0.21 -17.01
CA LYS A 599 36.69 0.26 -16.05
C LYS A 599 38.08 0.44 -16.66
N ASN A 600 38.43 -0.40 -17.65
CA ASN A 600 39.73 -0.35 -18.32
C ASN A 600 39.90 0.87 -19.24
N SER A 601 38.82 1.58 -19.54
CA SER A 601 38.88 2.80 -20.32
C SER A 601 39.29 4.06 -19.52
N PHE A 602 39.33 3.97 -18.19
CA PHE A 602 39.84 5.07 -17.35
C PHE A 602 41.36 5.22 -17.36
N GLY A 603 42.09 4.22 -17.88
CA GLY A 603 43.56 4.21 -17.98
C GLY A 603 44.15 4.64 -19.33
N LYS A 604 43.30 4.88 -20.36
CA LYS A 604 43.79 5.19 -21.74
C LYS A 604 43.30 6.55 -22.26
N GLY A 605 43.23 7.55 -21.39
CA GLY A 605 42.81 8.90 -21.77
C GLY A 605 43.91 9.92 -21.56
N ASN A 606 44.58 10.35 -22.65
CA ASN A 606 45.50 11.47 -22.80
C ASN A 606 47.00 11.23 -22.55
N ASN A 607 47.62 10.52 -23.48
CA ASN A 607 48.95 10.87 -23.96
C ASN A 607 48.84 11.23 -25.45
N HIS A 608 48.29 12.36 -25.78
CA HIS A 608 48.59 13.04 -27.03
C HIS A 608 49.61 14.13 -26.74
N SER A 609 50.84 13.77 -26.97
CA SER A 609 52.01 14.61 -27.11
C SER A 609 51.74 15.82 -27.99
N ASN A 610 51.84 16.99 -27.44
CA ASN A 610 52.15 18.20 -28.20
C ASN A 610 53.67 18.33 -28.32
N HIS A 611 54.20 17.86 -29.42
CA HIS A 611 55.52 18.31 -29.92
C HIS A 611 55.36 19.75 -30.40
N LYS A 612 56.00 20.66 -29.71
CA LYS A 612 56.62 21.86 -30.36
C LYS A 612 57.91 22.25 -29.62
N SER A 613 58.90 22.15 -30.43
CA SER A 613 60.29 22.64 -30.45
C SER A 613 60.64 23.91 -29.62
N GLY A 614 61.83 23.88 -29.01
CA GLY A 614 62.76 24.99 -29.07
C GLY A 614 63.31 25.49 -27.76
N GLY A 615 64.60 25.29 -27.47
CA GLY A 615 65.41 26.30 -26.80
C GLY A 615 66.12 25.89 -25.49
N ARG A 616 67.25 25.27 -25.64
CA ARG A 616 68.61 25.46 -25.05
C ARG A 616 68.81 26.05 -23.63
N LYS A 617 69.72 25.34 -22.90
CA LYS A 617 70.75 25.75 -21.92
C LYS A 617 70.25 25.96 -20.48
N SER A 618 70.88 25.55 -19.41
CA SER A 618 72.20 24.96 -19.10
C SER A 618 72.28 24.62 -17.60
N ARG A 619 73.04 23.57 -17.29
CA ARG A 619 73.91 23.35 -16.10
C ARG A 619 73.48 23.87 -14.70
N ASN A 620 73.46 23.07 -13.64
CA ASN A 620 74.53 22.47 -12.87
C ASN A 620 73.96 21.66 -11.69
N GLU A 621 74.43 20.46 -11.52
CA GLU A 621 75.18 19.90 -10.40
C GLU A 621 74.79 20.32 -8.97
N ASN A 622 74.41 19.44 -8.06
CA ASN A 622 75.26 18.61 -7.22
C ASN A 622 74.48 17.93 -6.08
N SER A 623 74.75 16.68 -5.95
CA SER A 623 75.10 15.89 -4.77
C SER A 623 74.27 15.95 -3.48
N GLY A 624 74.00 14.74 -2.97
CA GLY A 624 74.07 14.50 -1.53
C GLY A 624 73.08 13.45 -0.99
N ARG A 625 73.48 12.22 -1.09
CA ARG A 625 73.30 11.05 -0.23
C ARG A 625 72.90 11.27 1.22
N ARG A 626 72.04 10.40 1.73
CA ARG A 626 72.14 9.37 2.81
C ARG A 626 70.78 9.17 3.47
N GLU A 627 70.24 7.96 3.40
CA GLU A 627 70.28 6.83 4.35
C GLU A 627 69.94 7.23 5.80
N SER A 628 68.90 6.68 6.37
CA SER A 628 68.77 5.45 7.11
C SER A 628 67.66 5.49 8.17
N GLU A 629 66.89 4.44 8.24
CA GLU A 629 66.54 3.62 9.40
C GLU A 629 65.78 4.17 10.59
N ASP A 630 64.61 3.60 10.69
CA ASP A 630 64.19 2.66 11.79
C ASP A 630 63.71 3.23 13.15
N LYS A 631 62.64 2.59 13.57
CA LYS A 631 62.20 2.19 14.90
C LYS A 631 61.05 2.94 15.58
N LYS A 632 59.96 2.20 15.56
CA LYS A 632 59.19 1.67 16.73
C LYS A 632 58.80 2.59 17.90
N ARG A 633 57.51 2.39 18.22
CA ARG A 633 56.87 2.28 19.55
C ARG A 633 55.96 3.44 19.99
N SER A 634 54.71 3.12 20.02
CA SER A 634 53.84 2.86 21.20
C SER A 634 53.21 4.08 21.86
N SER A 635 51.91 3.87 22.03
CA SER A 635 51.08 4.14 23.22
C SER A 635 50.37 5.49 23.37
N HIS A 636 49.07 5.31 23.50
CA HIS A 636 48.15 5.97 24.42
C HIS A 636 48.02 7.51 24.40
N SER A 637 46.85 8.03 24.08
CA SER A 637 45.82 8.38 25.05
C SER A 637 44.77 9.35 24.49
N LYS A 638 43.56 9.11 24.96
CA LYS A 638 42.37 9.96 25.00
C LYS A 638 42.59 11.49 24.85
N LYS A 639 41.73 12.14 24.05
CA LYS A 639 40.80 13.17 24.57
C LYS A 639 39.83 13.70 23.51
N GLN A 640 38.63 13.87 24.01
CA GLN A 640 37.41 14.51 23.54
C GLN A 640 37.55 15.90 22.92
N ARG A 641 36.52 16.23 22.16
CA ARG A 641 35.90 17.54 21.80
C ARG A 641 35.92 17.75 20.29
N GLY A 642 34.89 18.21 19.64
CA GLY A 642 33.61 18.77 19.97
C GLY A 642 32.89 19.15 18.68
N ASN A 643 31.62 19.16 18.75
CA ASN A 643 30.62 19.61 17.80
C ASN A 643 30.96 20.93 17.08
N LYS A 644 30.62 20.99 15.78
CA LYS A 644 30.11 22.24 15.18
C LYS A 644 29.14 21.93 14.05
N SER A 645 27.86 22.10 14.36
CA SER A 645 26.76 22.33 13.45
C SER A 645 26.93 23.68 12.73
N ARG A 646 26.66 23.72 11.43
CA ARG A 646 26.41 24.96 10.69
C ARG A 646 24.93 25.03 10.34
N GLY A 647 24.24 25.94 11.05
CA GLY A 647 22.92 26.42 10.68
C GLY A 647 23.04 27.50 9.59
N PHE A 648 22.03 27.55 8.75
CA PHE A 648 21.81 28.64 7.80
C PHE A 648 20.78 29.59 8.41
N ASP A 649 21.21 30.78 8.72
CA ASP A 649 20.40 31.93 9.10
C ASP A 649 19.81 32.58 7.84
N GLN A 650 18.52 32.84 7.84
CA GLN A 650 17.90 33.86 6.97
C GLN A 650 17.52 35.06 7.80
N LYS A 651 18.20 36.17 7.51
CA LYS A 651 17.90 37.51 8.00
C LYS A 651 16.54 38.00 7.51
N SER A 652 15.70 38.38 8.44
CA SER A 652 14.58 39.30 8.17
C SER A 652 14.97 40.70 8.63
N GLN A 653 14.85 41.67 7.75
CA GLN A 653 15.03 43.09 8.05
C GLN A 653 13.76 43.67 8.68
N ARG A 654 14.00 44.37 9.74
CA ARG A 654 13.08 45.28 10.44
C ARG A 654 12.82 46.53 9.60
N SER A 655 11.60 47.04 9.61
CA SER A 655 11.42 48.50 9.66
C SER A 655 10.21 48.85 10.56
N SER A 656 10.44 49.89 11.30
CA SER A 656 9.78 50.37 12.49
C SER A 656 8.76 51.51 12.20
N LYS A 657 7.91 51.75 13.22
CA LYS A 657 7.19 53.00 13.57
C LYS A 657 5.89 53.27 12.79
N GLY A 658 4.81 53.58 13.40
CA GLY A 658 4.53 54.20 14.66
C GLY A 658 3.08 54.60 14.82
N LYS A 659 2.72 54.68 16.05
CA LYS A 659 1.75 55.58 16.70
C LYS A 659 0.29 55.77 16.30
N LYS A 660 -0.54 55.35 17.24
CA LYS A 660 -1.57 56.14 18.01
C LYS A 660 -2.99 56.37 17.46
N ARG A 661 -3.94 55.94 18.32
CA ARG A 661 -5.25 56.56 18.70
C ARG A 661 -6.38 56.52 17.68
N ARG A 662 -7.42 55.83 17.94
CA ARG A 662 -8.58 55.99 18.83
C ARG A 662 -9.29 54.67 19.02
#